data_07bb10f1cfd407fb7491fbdb94259606
#
_entry.id   07bb10f1cfd407fb7491fbdb94259606
#
_cell.length_a   1.000
_cell.length_b   1.000
_cell.length_c   1.000
_cell.angle_alpha   90.00
_cell.angle_beta   90.00
_cell.angle_gamma   90.00
#
_symmetry.space_group_name_H-M   'P 1'
#
loop_
_entity.id
_entity.type
_entity.pdbx_description
1 polymer ?
#
loop_
_entity_poly.entity_id
_entity_poly.type
_entity_poly.pdbx_seq_one_letter_code
_entity_poly.pdbx_strand_id
1 'polypeptide(L)'
;MAKEAKVVEPNVEEEARKYTAQLVDKAVEAEKIFATYTQEQVDKIVAAMALAGSENSLQLAKEAHEETGRGVVEDKDTKNHFATENVFESIKNEKTVGVIGEDKISGGIQIAAPLGVLAGIVPTTNPTSTTMFKILVALKTRNTIVFAFHPAAQKCSAHAAQILYDAALAAGAPENCIQWIEKPSIPNTNALISNKKIASILATGGPGMVNAALISGNPSMGVGAGNGAVYVDATAHLNRAVEDLLLSKRFDNGMICATENSAVVEAPIYKEWLAKMQEKGAYLVPKKDYKKFEDFVFNDNHGVNGPVAGMSAQWICQHAGVDLPEGKDVLLFELDKKKIGEKLSSEKLSPLLSVYKAKDREDGIQIVEALLDYQGAGHNCAIQIGSQADPFLKEYGDRLKSSRILVNQPDSVGGIGDIYTDALKASLTLGTGSWGKNSLSHNLSTGDLLNIKTVAKRRNRPQWIRLPEKTYYEKNAISYLQDETEEMTRALIVADPGMVQFGFVDTVLGQLALRDQKVETSIYGTIKPDPTLGQTIEIARQMRDFKPDTVIAVGGGSALDAAKIARYIYEYSLDQEADFLDSYEKVSELFLRLQQKFIDIRKRIVKFKHQDATRLFCIPTTSGTGSEVTPYAVITDDNTHVKYPLTDYELTPQVAIVDPEFVMTVPKRTVALSGLDTLSHALESYVSVMASDLTRPWSLQAIKLVMENLEESYKFDPKHPTLQGEQARENMHYAATLAGMAFSNSFLGINHSLAHKTGGEFGLPHGLAISIAMQHVIRYNGVSGNVKRSVYPRYEEYRAQRDYADIARALGLKGKTDEELVEALCQKIDKLMHAVDVEPKLSANGVTKKAFEAALDRLASLAYDDQCTPANPRQPYIEDMKQLLIDQF
;
A
#
# COMPACT_ATOMS: atom_id res chain seq x y z
N MET A 1 -42.45 15.87 24.10
CA MET A 1 -43.65 15.17 23.63
C MET A 1 -43.35 14.57 22.29
N ALA A 2 -43.32 13.23 22.20
CA ALA A 2 -43.09 12.56 20.94
C ALA A 2 -44.25 12.93 19.99
N LYS A 3 -43.89 13.51 18.83
CA LYS A 3 -44.85 13.65 17.73
C LYS A 3 -45.24 12.25 17.28
N GLU A 4 -46.52 11.92 17.41
CA GLU A 4 -47.13 10.75 16.83
C GLU A 4 -46.67 10.62 15.35
N ALA A 5 -45.98 9.56 15.02
CA ALA A 5 -45.75 9.19 13.63
C ALA A 5 -47.15 8.93 13.04
N LYS A 6 -47.60 9.78 12.10
CA LYS A 6 -48.80 9.51 11.30
C LYS A 6 -48.62 8.13 10.67
N VAL A 7 -49.41 7.18 11.11
CA VAL A 7 -49.56 5.88 10.47
C VAL A 7 -50.06 6.16 9.06
N VAL A 8 -49.20 6.04 8.06
CA VAL A 8 -49.57 6.14 6.64
C VAL A 8 -50.40 4.90 6.31
N GLU A 9 -51.55 5.07 5.74
CA GLU A 9 -52.42 3.95 5.41
C GLU A 9 -51.69 2.95 4.48
N PRO A 10 -51.79 1.64 4.69
CA PRO A 10 -51.08 0.61 3.92
C PRO A 10 -51.21 0.73 2.39
N ASN A 11 -52.28 1.29 1.90
CA ASN A 11 -52.57 1.49 0.48
C ASN A 11 -51.63 2.56 -0.17
N VAL A 12 -51.29 3.62 0.54
CA VAL A 12 -50.47 4.73 0.00
C VAL A 12 -49.02 4.30 -0.24
N GLU A 13 -48.47 3.46 0.64
CA GLU A 13 -47.08 2.96 0.45
C GLU A 13 -47.00 1.94 -0.71
N GLU A 14 -48.04 1.09 -0.86
CA GLU A 14 -48.09 0.12 -1.96
C GLU A 14 -48.25 0.80 -3.32
N GLU A 15 -49.08 1.82 -3.41
CA GLU A 15 -49.27 2.64 -4.60
C GLU A 15 -47.96 3.37 -4.95
N ALA A 16 -47.28 3.93 -3.94
CA ALA A 16 -45.97 4.59 -4.14
C ALA A 16 -44.91 3.61 -4.67
N ARG A 17 -44.84 2.40 -4.13
CA ARG A 17 -43.91 1.35 -4.62
C ARG A 17 -44.24 0.94 -6.06
N LYS A 18 -45.51 0.76 -6.39
CA LYS A 18 -45.95 0.38 -7.76
C LYS A 18 -45.61 1.48 -8.77
N TYR A 19 -45.92 2.73 -8.44
CA TYR A 19 -45.63 3.89 -9.29
C TYR A 19 -44.14 4.07 -9.55
N THR A 20 -43.34 4.10 -8.48
CA THR A 20 -41.87 4.29 -8.60
C THR A 20 -41.21 3.09 -9.28
N ALA A 21 -41.70 1.87 -9.08
CA ALA A 21 -41.20 0.69 -9.78
C ALA A 21 -41.37 0.81 -11.29
N GLN A 22 -42.49 1.35 -11.79
CA GLN A 22 -42.69 1.58 -13.22
C GLN A 22 -41.69 2.56 -13.83
N LEU A 23 -41.35 3.64 -13.12
CA LEU A 23 -40.33 4.59 -13.56
C LEU A 23 -38.94 3.93 -13.60
N VAL A 24 -38.59 3.22 -12.53
CA VAL A 24 -37.28 2.52 -12.43
C VAL A 24 -37.16 1.43 -13.49
N ASP A 25 -38.23 0.67 -13.76
CA ASP A 25 -38.20 -0.39 -14.78
C ASP A 25 -37.95 0.18 -16.17
N LYS A 26 -38.59 1.32 -16.54
CA LYS A 26 -38.31 2.02 -17.80
C LYS A 26 -36.88 2.52 -17.85
N ALA A 27 -36.34 3.06 -16.74
CA ALA A 27 -34.95 3.50 -16.63
C ALA A 27 -33.96 2.36 -16.80
N VAL A 28 -34.26 1.16 -16.28
CA VAL A 28 -33.45 -0.06 -16.48
C VAL A 28 -33.39 -0.46 -17.95
N GLU A 29 -34.52 -0.43 -18.65
CA GLU A 29 -34.51 -0.75 -20.09
C GLU A 29 -33.75 0.31 -20.91
N ALA A 30 -33.87 1.58 -20.57
CA ALA A 30 -33.09 2.65 -21.16
C ALA A 30 -31.57 2.49 -20.90
N GLU A 31 -31.20 2.09 -19.66
CA GLU A 31 -29.80 1.86 -19.29
C GLU A 31 -29.17 0.73 -20.10
N LYS A 32 -29.87 -0.37 -20.33
CA LYS A 32 -29.36 -1.47 -21.17
C LYS A 32 -29.02 -1.03 -22.58
N ILE A 33 -29.79 -0.13 -23.14
CA ILE A 33 -29.53 0.48 -24.48
C ILE A 33 -28.32 1.42 -24.34
N PHE A 34 -28.35 2.32 -23.35
CA PHE A 34 -27.35 3.35 -23.20
C PHE A 34 -25.96 2.77 -22.86
N ALA A 35 -25.90 1.67 -22.12
CA ALA A 35 -24.68 0.95 -21.81
C ALA A 35 -23.88 0.49 -23.04
N THR A 36 -24.55 0.37 -24.21
CA THR A 36 -23.92 -0.01 -25.49
C THR A 36 -23.32 1.14 -26.28
N TYR A 37 -23.55 2.40 -25.84
CA TYR A 37 -23.10 3.57 -26.57
C TYR A 37 -21.59 3.77 -26.51
N THR A 38 -21.05 4.32 -27.62
CA THR A 38 -19.63 4.69 -27.71
C THR A 38 -19.37 6.01 -26.98
N GLN A 39 -18.11 6.32 -26.73
CA GLN A 39 -17.70 7.60 -26.11
C GLN A 39 -18.19 8.79 -26.93
N GLU A 40 -18.08 8.73 -28.27
CA GLU A 40 -18.49 9.80 -29.19
C GLU A 40 -20.01 10.07 -29.13
N GLN A 41 -20.82 9.02 -29.07
CA GLN A 41 -22.27 9.15 -28.92
C GLN A 41 -22.63 9.83 -27.58
N VAL A 42 -21.97 9.40 -26.49
CA VAL A 42 -22.18 9.98 -25.16
C VAL A 42 -21.74 11.44 -25.10
N ASP A 43 -20.57 11.76 -25.65
CA ASP A 43 -20.05 13.13 -25.69
C ASP A 43 -20.93 14.09 -26.47
N LYS A 44 -21.50 13.64 -27.61
CA LYS A 44 -22.48 14.40 -28.40
C LYS A 44 -23.73 14.70 -27.57
N ILE A 45 -24.28 13.72 -26.87
CA ILE A 45 -25.47 13.88 -26.02
C ILE A 45 -25.20 14.88 -24.91
N VAL A 46 -24.08 14.74 -24.19
CA VAL A 46 -23.71 15.62 -23.08
C VAL A 46 -23.47 17.06 -23.54
N ALA A 47 -22.82 17.25 -24.68
CA ALA A 47 -22.63 18.58 -25.28
C ALA A 47 -23.95 19.26 -25.65
N ALA A 48 -24.90 18.51 -26.23
CA ALA A 48 -26.20 19.06 -26.57
C ALA A 48 -27.01 19.46 -25.32
N MET A 49 -26.96 18.64 -24.26
CA MET A 49 -27.61 18.96 -22.99
C MET A 49 -27.00 20.19 -22.32
N ALA A 50 -25.68 20.30 -22.30
CA ALA A 50 -24.97 21.43 -21.69
C ALA A 50 -25.33 22.74 -22.40
N LEU A 51 -25.36 22.74 -23.74
CA LEU A 51 -25.75 23.89 -24.53
C LEU A 51 -27.22 24.30 -24.26
N ALA A 52 -28.16 23.34 -24.31
CA ALA A 52 -29.56 23.62 -24.05
C ALA A 52 -29.82 24.17 -22.63
N GLY A 53 -29.10 23.64 -21.62
CA GLY A 53 -29.19 24.14 -20.25
C GLY A 53 -28.63 25.55 -20.10
N SER A 54 -27.50 25.86 -20.76
CA SER A 54 -26.91 27.21 -20.77
C SER A 54 -27.83 28.25 -21.47
N GLU A 55 -28.36 27.89 -22.63
CA GLU A 55 -29.28 28.78 -23.38
C GLU A 55 -30.57 29.12 -22.59
N ASN A 56 -31.01 28.24 -21.68
CA ASN A 56 -32.23 28.46 -20.86
C ASN A 56 -31.90 28.88 -19.43
N SER A 57 -30.64 29.18 -19.10
CA SER A 57 -30.15 29.45 -17.75
C SER A 57 -30.94 30.55 -17.03
N LEU A 58 -31.10 31.74 -17.63
CA LEU A 58 -31.78 32.86 -17.01
C LEU A 58 -33.29 32.59 -16.82
N GLN A 59 -33.94 31.89 -17.77
CA GLN A 59 -35.36 31.53 -17.63
C GLN A 59 -35.52 30.59 -16.42
N LEU A 60 -34.72 29.54 -16.31
CA LEU A 60 -34.76 28.61 -15.20
C LEU A 60 -34.44 29.30 -13.86
N ALA A 61 -33.56 30.29 -13.85
CA ALA A 61 -33.24 31.09 -12.65
C ALA A 61 -34.46 31.88 -12.16
N LYS A 62 -35.19 32.54 -13.08
CA LYS A 62 -36.43 33.24 -12.77
C LYS A 62 -37.50 32.30 -12.22
N GLU A 63 -37.75 31.19 -12.91
CA GLU A 63 -38.71 30.16 -12.46
C GLU A 63 -38.38 29.58 -11.08
N ALA A 64 -37.10 29.30 -10.83
CA ALA A 64 -36.64 28.83 -9.51
C ALA A 64 -36.85 29.88 -8.39
N HIS A 65 -36.63 31.17 -8.69
CA HIS A 65 -36.90 32.25 -7.76
C HIS A 65 -38.40 32.43 -7.52
N GLU A 66 -39.21 32.45 -8.56
CA GLU A 66 -40.67 32.63 -8.50
C GLU A 66 -41.35 31.49 -7.73
N GLU A 67 -40.96 30.22 -8.00
CA GLU A 67 -41.56 29.05 -7.33
C GLU A 67 -41.11 28.94 -5.87
N THR A 68 -39.84 29.19 -5.56
CA THR A 68 -39.29 28.97 -4.20
C THR A 68 -39.38 30.21 -3.32
N GLY A 69 -39.48 31.40 -3.89
CA GLY A 69 -39.41 32.71 -3.20
C GLY A 69 -38.03 32.99 -2.61
N ARG A 70 -36.94 32.37 -3.09
CA ARG A 70 -35.63 32.34 -2.43
C ARG A 70 -34.52 32.81 -3.34
N GLY A 71 -33.48 33.42 -2.73
CA GLY A 71 -32.24 33.79 -3.37
C GLY A 71 -32.38 34.99 -4.32
N VAL A 72 -31.44 35.08 -5.25
CA VAL A 72 -31.29 36.16 -6.23
C VAL A 72 -31.26 35.56 -7.64
N VAL A 73 -32.06 36.12 -8.56
CA VAL A 73 -32.19 35.58 -9.92
C VAL A 73 -30.87 35.53 -10.66
N GLU A 74 -30.08 36.60 -10.59
CA GLU A 74 -28.78 36.72 -11.29
C GLU A 74 -27.74 35.70 -10.74
N ASP A 75 -27.78 35.44 -9.46
CA ASP A 75 -26.88 34.43 -8.83
C ASP A 75 -27.33 33.01 -9.14
N LYS A 76 -28.65 32.77 -9.27
CA LYS A 76 -29.18 31.49 -9.74
C LYS A 76 -28.83 31.23 -11.18
N ASP A 77 -28.85 32.27 -12.02
CA ASP A 77 -28.36 32.21 -13.40
C ASP A 77 -26.89 31.84 -13.47
N THR A 78 -26.06 32.49 -12.65
CA THR A 78 -24.63 32.13 -12.48
C THR A 78 -24.46 30.67 -12.07
N LYS A 79 -25.26 30.14 -11.14
CA LYS A 79 -25.22 28.71 -10.76
C LYS A 79 -25.67 27.78 -11.86
N ASN A 80 -26.62 28.19 -12.69
CA ASN A 80 -27.07 27.40 -13.85
C ASN A 80 -26.00 27.35 -14.93
N HIS A 81 -25.32 28.47 -15.23
CA HIS A 81 -24.13 28.48 -16.10
C HIS A 81 -23.00 27.63 -15.55
N PHE A 82 -22.71 27.71 -14.27
CA PHE A 82 -21.73 26.82 -13.65
C PHE A 82 -22.08 25.36 -13.85
N ALA A 83 -23.34 24.97 -13.65
CA ALA A 83 -23.80 23.59 -13.79
C ALA A 83 -23.71 23.06 -15.22
N THR A 84 -23.79 23.93 -16.24
CA THR A 84 -23.81 23.56 -17.65
C THR A 84 -22.48 23.84 -18.35
N GLU A 85 -21.80 24.94 -18.08
CA GLU A 85 -20.55 25.33 -18.76
C GLU A 85 -19.33 24.79 -18.01
N ASN A 86 -19.11 25.19 -16.72
CA ASN A 86 -17.93 24.75 -15.97
C ASN A 86 -17.93 23.22 -15.76
N VAL A 87 -19.07 22.64 -15.40
CA VAL A 87 -19.19 21.18 -15.26
C VAL A 87 -18.90 20.49 -16.59
N PHE A 88 -19.48 20.95 -17.70
CA PHE A 88 -19.23 20.39 -19.03
C PHE A 88 -17.75 20.49 -19.41
N GLU A 89 -17.13 21.66 -19.23
CA GLU A 89 -15.69 21.84 -19.50
C GLU A 89 -14.84 20.85 -18.70
N SER A 90 -15.18 20.62 -17.44
CA SER A 90 -14.44 19.70 -16.57
C SER A 90 -14.57 18.22 -16.96
N ILE A 91 -15.68 17.82 -17.63
CA ILE A 91 -15.98 16.41 -17.95
C ILE A 91 -15.90 16.08 -19.44
N LYS A 92 -15.93 17.07 -20.35
CA LYS A 92 -16.03 16.84 -21.81
C LYS A 92 -14.95 15.90 -22.36
N ASN A 93 -13.73 16.00 -21.87
CA ASN A 93 -12.59 15.20 -22.31
C ASN A 93 -12.36 13.93 -21.46
N GLU A 94 -13.18 13.69 -20.43
CA GLU A 94 -13.04 12.50 -19.59
C GLU A 94 -13.49 11.24 -20.33
N LYS A 95 -12.64 10.22 -20.29
CA LYS A 95 -12.99 8.89 -20.82
C LYS A 95 -13.86 8.14 -19.81
N THR A 96 -15.09 7.86 -20.20
CA THR A 96 -16.10 7.17 -19.38
C THR A 96 -16.63 5.90 -20.03
N VAL A 97 -16.13 5.56 -21.23
CA VAL A 97 -16.56 4.41 -22.02
C VAL A 97 -15.37 3.58 -22.46
N GLY A 98 -15.50 2.27 -22.33
CA GLY A 98 -14.47 1.32 -22.76
C GLY A 98 -13.20 1.41 -21.90
N VAL A 99 -12.05 1.31 -22.53
CA VAL A 99 -10.75 1.40 -21.83
C VAL A 99 -10.48 2.85 -21.44
N ILE A 100 -10.45 3.09 -20.13
CA ILE A 100 -10.20 4.41 -19.55
C ILE A 100 -8.77 4.59 -19.02
N GLY A 101 -8.06 3.50 -18.81
CA GLY A 101 -6.67 3.52 -18.35
C GLY A 101 -5.95 2.23 -18.70
N GLU A 102 -4.68 2.36 -19.03
CA GLU A 102 -3.74 1.24 -19.16
C GLU A 102 -2.46 1.59 -18.42
N ASP A 103 -2.18 0.82 -17.36
CA ASP A 103 -0.91 0.93 -16.64
C ASP A 103 0.12 0.01 -17.32
N LYS A 104 1.03 0.62 -18.06
CA LYS A 104 2.13 -0.11 -18.73
C LYS A 104 3.09 -0.80 -17.76
N ILE A 105 3.16 -0.32 -16.51
CA ILE A 105 4.06 -0.90 -15.49
C ILE A 105 3.43 -2.13 -14.86
N SER A 106 2.17 -2.05 -14.42
CA SER A 106 1.45 -3.18 -13.83
C SER A 106 0.84 -4.12 -14.87
N GLY A 107 0.66 -3.65 -16.11
CA GLY A 107 -0.03 -4.36 -17.18
C GLY A 107 -1.56 -4.43 -16.99
N GLY A 108 -2.10 -3.64 -16.07
CA GLY A 108 -3.53 -3.57 -15.79
C GLY A 108 -4.28 -2.71 -16.82
N ILE A 109 -5.45 -3.18 -17.27
CA ILE A 109 -6.36 -2.40 -18.12
C ILE A 109 -7.60 -2.08 -17.31
N GLN A 110 -7.98 -0.80 -17.23
CA GLN A 110 -9.19 -0.34 -16.57
C GLN A 110 -10.28 -0.09 -17.62
N ILE A 111 -11.43 -0.72 -17.44
CA ILE A 111 -12.59 -0.61 -18.32
C ILE A 111 -13.75 -0.02 -17.53
N ALA A 112 -14.31 1.08 -18.02
CA ALA A 112 -15.47 1.73 -17.44
C ALA A 112 -16.78 1.02 -17.81
N ALA A 113 -17.64 0.84 -16.81
CA ALA A 113 -19.02 0.42 -16.98
C ALA A 113 -19.93 1.35 -16.16
N PRO A 114 -21.17 1.62 -16.59
CA PRO A 114 -22.11 2.39 -15.80
C PRO A 114 -22.43 1.71 -14.47
N LEU A 115 -22.85 2.48 -13.46
CA LEU A 115 -23.43 1.93 -12.23
C LEU A 115 -24.79 1.28 -12.52
N GLY A 116 -25.60 1.97 -13.31
CA GLY A 116 -26.97 1.59 -13.65
C GLY A 116 -27.98 2.74 -13.48
N VAL A 117 -29.13 2.46 -12.88
CA VAL A 117 -30.16 3.48 -12.60
C VAL A 117 -29.81 4.26 -11.33
N LEU A 118 -29.72 5.56 -11.44
CA LEU A 118 -29.47 6.46 -10.29
C LEU A 118 -30.78 7.06 -9.77
N ALA A 119 -30.86 7.28 -8.47
CA ALA A 119 -31.90 8.09 -7.85
C ALA A 119 -31.35 9.48 -7.52
N GLY A 120 -31.90 10.52 -8.10
CA GLY A 120 -31.49 11.92 -7.88
C GLY A 120 -32.41 12.63 -6.89
N ILE A 121 -31.87 13.05 -5.72
CA ILE A 121 -32.60 13.89 -4.76
C ILE A 121 -32.08 15.31 -4.87
N VAL A 122 -32.96 16.27 -5.07
CA VAL A 122 -32.62 17.67 -5.35
C VAL A 122 -33.19 18.59 -4.27
N PRO A 123 -32.40 19.56 -3.73
CA PRO A 123 -32.84 20.49 -2.69
C PRO A 123 -33.62 21.68 -3.28
N THR A 124 -34.26 22.47 -2.40
CA THR A 124 -34.90 23.74 -2.76
C THR A 124 -33.93 24.89 -2.96
N THR A 125 -32.71 24.78 -2.43
CA THR A 125 -31.71 25.83 -2.45
C THR A 125 -31.10 26.07 -3.83
N ASN A 126 -30.87 24.98 -4.58
CA ASN A 126 -30.25 25.01 -5.92
C ASN A 126 -30.98 24.04 -6.87
N PRO A 127 -32.31 24.26 -7.11
CA PRO A 127 -33.14 23.23 -7.73
C PRO A 127 -32.79 22.95 -9.18
N THR A 128 -32.64 23.98 -10.01
CA THR A 128 -32.33 23.86 -11.45
C THR A 128 -30.89 23.46 -11.70
N SER A 129 -29.94 24.16 -11.08
CA SER A 129 -28.51 23.86 -11.26
C SER A 129 -28.09 22.47 -10.78
N THR A 130 -28.61 22.00 -9.62
CA THR A 130 -28.33 20.63 -9.13
C THR A 130 -28.95 19.56 -10.03
N THR A 131 -30.13 19.82 -10.60
CA THR A 131 -30.77 18.92 -11.57
C THR A 131 -29.91 18.79 -12.83
N MET A 132 -29.52 19.91 -13.44
CA MET A 132 -28.68 19.91 -14.64
C MET A 132 -27.31 19.25 -14.38
N PHE A 133 -26.65 19.59 -13.29
CA PHE A 133 -25.39 18.95 -12.90
C PHE A 133 -25.52 17.42 -12.82
N LYS A 134 -26.51 16.92 -12.08
CA LYS A 134 -26.70 15.47 -11.89
C LYS A 134 -27.01 14.74 -13.19
N ILE A 135 -27.76 15.37 -14.09
CA ILE A 135 -28.06 14.82 -15.42
C ILE A 135 -26.77 14.72 -16.25
N LEU A 136 -25.98 15.79 -16.33
CA LEU A 136 -24.74 15.80 -17.12
C LEU A 136 -23.74 14.72 -16.67
N VAL A 137 -23.48 14.59 -15.36
CA VAL A 137 -22.54 13.58 -14.87
C VAL A 137 -23.10 12.15 -14.98
N ALA A 138 -24.43 11.96 -14.81
CA ALA A 138 -25.07 10.67 -14.97
C ALA A 138 -24.99 10.18 -16.41
N LEU A 139 -25.39 10.99 -17.38
CA LEU A 139 -25.40 10.58 -18.77
C LEU A 139 -23.99 10.50 -19.37
N LYS A 140 -23.03 11.33 -18.93
CA LYS A 140 -21.62 11.20 -19.32
C LYS A 140 -21.07 9.81 -19.00
N THR A 141 -21.60 9.17 -17.97
CA THR A 141 -21.19 7.83 -17.50
C THR A 141 -22.14 6.72 -17.95
N ARG A 142 -23.06 7.02 -18.87
CA ARG A 142 -24.10 6.10 -19.40
C ARG A 142 -25.07 5.57 -18.35
N ASN A 143 -25.18 6.24 -17.21
CA ASN A 143 -26.20 5.95 -16.23
C ASN A 143 -27.53 6.59 -16.64
N THR A 144 -28.64 6.01 -16.24
CA THR A 144 -29.95 6.64 -16.29
C THR A 144 -30.32 7.19 -14.93
N ILE A 145 -31.21 8.20 -14.87
CA ILE A 145 -31.52 8.85 -13.60
C ILE A 145 -33.03 9.08 -13.43
N VAL A 146 -33.50 8.80 -12.22
CA VAL A 146 -34.87 9.06 -11.79
C VAL A 146 -34.85 10.04 -10.63
N PHE A 147 -35.49 11.20 -10.78
CA PHE A 147 -35.47 12.23 -9.75
C PHE A 147 -36.67 12.19 -8.82
N ALA A 148 -36.41 12.55 -7.54
CA ALA A 148 -37.39 12.99 -6.58
C ALA A 148 -37.07 14.46 -6.22
N PHE A 149 -37.83 15.38 -6.77
CA PHE A 149 -37.71 16.81 -6.51
C PHE A 149 -38.40 17.21 -5.21
N HIS A 150 -37.94 18.30 -4.61
CA HIS A 150 -38.63 18.85 -3.44
C HIS A 150 -39.99 19.47 -3.86
N PRO A 151 -41.09 19.25 -3.12
CA PRO A 151 -42.40 19.80 -3.49
C PRO A 151 -42.43 21.31 -3.76
N ALA A 152 -41.62 22.12 -3.01
CA ALA A 152 -41.56 23.56 -3.20
C ALA A 152 -40.63 24.03 -4.34
N ALA A 153 -40.09 23.11 -5.15
CA ALA A 153 -39.26 23.40 -6.32
C ALA A 153 -39.48 22.38 -7.43
N GLN A 154 -40.66 21.76 -7.43
CA GLN A 154 -41.00 20.69 -8.36
C GLN A 154 -41.06 21.16 -9.81
N LYS A 155 -41.68 22.29 -10.08
CA LYS A 155 -41.92 22.78 -11.45
C LYS A 155 -40.63 23.23 -12.13
N CYS A 156 -39.85 24.08 -11.48
CA CYS A 156 -38.57 24.56 -12.02
C CYS A 156 -37.54 23.43 -12.21
N SER A 157 -37.49 22.47 -11.26
CA SER A 157 -36.59 21.30 -11.38
C SER A 157 -37.02 20.37 -12.51
N ALA A 158 -38.36 20.12 -12.65
CA ALA A 158 -38.88 19.29 -13.73
C ALA A 158 -38.67 19.96 -15.08
N HIS A 159 -38.87 21.28 -15.20
CA HIS A 159 -38.60 22.01 -16.44
C HIS A 159 -37.11 21.98 -16.81
N ALA A 160 -36.22 22.15 -15.87
CA ALA A 160 -34.78 21.98 -16.14
C ALA A 160 -34.44 20.56 -16.63
N ALA A 161 -35.05 19.54 -16.01
CA ALA A 161 -34.88 18.15 -16.47
C ALA A 161 -35.46 17.92 -17.86
N GLN A 162 -36.63 18.49 -18.18
CA GLN A 162 -37.28 18.37 -19.48
C GLN A 162 -36.44 18.98 -20.60
N ILE A 163 -35.89 20.21 -20.40
CA ILE A 163 -35.00 20.86 -21.37
C ILE A 163 -33.81 19.98 -21.72
N LEU A 164 -33.12 19.43 -20.69
CA LEU A 164 -31.98 18.57 -20.93
C LEU A 164 -32.39 17.21 -21.54
N TYR A 165 -33.54 16.68 -21.17
CA TYR A 165 -34.06 15.44 -21.72
C TYR A 165 -34.41 15.57 -23.22
N ASP A 166 -35.07 16.67 -23.62
CA ASP A 166 -35.40 16.93 -25.03
C ASP A 166 -34.12 17.09 -25.86
N ALA A 167 -33.12 17.80 -25.36
CA ALA A 167 -31.83 17.93 -26.01
C ALA A 167 -31.09 16.58 -26.10
N ALA A 168 -31.15 15.76 -25.06
CA ALA A 168 -30.58 14.41 -25.04
C ALA A 168 -31.22 13.52 -26.11
N LEU A 169 -32.55 13.50 -26.19
CA LEU A 169 -33.29 12.73 -27.19
C LEU A 169 -32.96 13.20 -28.63
N ALA A 170 -32.94 14.51 -28.87
CA ALA A 170 -32.57 15.07 -30.17
C ALA A 170 -31.11 14.71 -30.57
N ALA A 171 -30.20 14.51 -29.59
CA ALA A 171 -28.83 14.07 -29.81
C ALA A 171 -28.68 12.54 -29.95
N GLY A 172 -29.78 11.77 -29.70
CA GLY A 172 -29.83 10.32 -29.88
C GLY A 172 -29.78 9.50 -28.60
N ALA A 173 -30.03 10.10 -27.42
CA ALA A 173 -30.14 9.35 -26.16
C ALA A 173 -31.37 8.42 -26.18
N PRO A 174 -31.36 7.30 -25.41
CA PRO A 174 -32.52 6.43 -25.32
C PRO A 174 -33.68 7.09 -24.57
N GLU A 175 -34.93 6.78 -24.95
CA GLU A 175 -36.10 7.21 -24.20
C GLU A 175 -36.04 6.73 -22.75
N ASN A 176 -36.59 7.50 -21.83
CA ASN A 176 -36.60 7.22 -20.38
C ASN A 176 -35.24 7.22 -19.69
N CYS A 177 -34.18 7.76 -20.31
CA CYS A 177 -32.88 7.89 -19.67
C CYS A 177 -32.87 8.95 -18.54
N ILE A 178 -33.77 9.92 -18.57
CA ILE A 178 -34.03 10.92 -17.55
C ILE A 178 -35.52 10.86 -17.22
N GLN A 179 -35.87 10.69 -15.94
CA GLN A 179 -37.25 10.64 -15.47
C GLN A 179 -37.35 11.32 -14.11
N TRP A 180 -38.56 11.65 -13.68
CA TRP A 180 -38.84 12.21 -12.35
C TRP A 180 -40.21 11.80 -11.84
N ILE A 181 -40.37 11.86 -10.51
CA ILE A 181 -41.65 11.69 -9.85
C ILE A 181 -42.46 12.96 -10.09
N GLU A 182 -43.57 12.86 -10.83
CA GLU A 182 -44.43 14.01 -11.17
C GLU A 182 -45.14 14.58 -9.91
N LYS A 183 -45.58 13.72 -9.00
CA LYS A 183 -46.25 14.12 -7.76
C LYS A 183 -45.34 13.81 -6.55
N PRO A 184 -44.52 14.75 -6.14
CA PRO A 184 -43.56 14.52 -5.06
C PRO A 184 -44.29 14.27 -3.73
N SER A 185 -43.90 13.20 -3.05
CA SER A 185 -44.36 12.86 -1.71
C SER A 185 -43.28 12.06 -0.97
N ILE A 186 -43.31 12.08 0.37
CA ILE A 186 -42.39 11.28 1.18
C ILE A 186 -42.52 9.77 0.86
N PRO A 187 -43.72 9.18 0.73
CA PRO A 187 -43.86 7.78 0.32
C PRO A 187 -43.20 7.48 -1.02
N ASN A 188 -43.42 8.31 -2.05
CA ASN A 188 -42.82 8.11 -3.37
C ASN A 188 -41.29 8.22 -3.32
N THR A 189 -40.76 9.19 -2.60
CA THR A 189 -39.31 9.34 -2.45
C THR A 189 -38.69 8.14 -1.74
N ASN A 190 -39.30 7.70 -0.62
CA ASN A 190 -38.85 6.52 0.12
C ASN A 190 -38.94 5.24 -0.72
N ALA A 191 -40.01 5.08 -1.51
CA ALA A 191 -40.16 3.95 -2.43
C ALA A 191 -39.11 3.96 -3.54
N LEU A 192 -38.75 5.12 -4.10
CA LEU A 192 -37.67 5.27 -5.07
C LEU A 192 -36.31 4.88 -4.47
N ILE A 193 -35.89 5.49 -3.36
CA ILE A 193 -34.57 5.28 -2.78
C ILE A 193 -34.38 3.87 -2.20
N SER A 194 -35.46 3.15 -1.83
CA SER A 194 -35.43 1.77 -1.35
C SER A 194 -35.63 0.72 -2.45
N ASN A 195 -35.86 1.12 -3.71
CA ASN A 195 -36.01 0.18 -4.80
C ASN A 195 -34.69 -0.54 -5.10
N LYS A 196 -34.71 -1.87 -5.11
CA LYS A 196 -33.50 -2.71 -5.28
C LYS A 196 -32.82 -2.61 -6.64
N LYS A 197 -33.51 -2.02 -7.66
CA LYS A 197 -32.94 -1.78 -9.00
C LYS A 197 -32.21 -0.44 -9.09
N ILE A 198 -32.26 0.41 -8.05
CA ILE A 198 -31.44 1.62 -7.95
C ILE A 198 -30.00 1.20 -7.62
N ALA A 199 -29.09 1.58 -8.49
CA ALA A 199 -27.66 1.29 -8.35
C ALA A 199 -26.98 2.23 -7.36
N SER A 200 -27.36 3.50 -7.32
CA SER A 200 -26.85 4.48 -6.38
C SER A 200 -27.80 5.66 -6.19
N ILE A 201 -27.72 6.31 -5.05
CA ILE A 201 -28.53 7.49 -4.71
C ILE A 201 -27.62 8.72 -4.64
N LEU A 202 -27.95 9.76 -5.41
CA LEU A 202 -27.31 11.06 -5.35
C LEU A 202 -28.17 12.00 -4.50
N ALA A 203 -27.94 12.02 -3.19
CA ALA A 203 -28.78 12.74 -2.24
C ALA A 203 -28.17 14.11 -1.87
N THR A 204 -28.79 15.19 -2.35
CA THR A 204 -28.48 16.56 -1.89
C THR A 204 -29.73 17.14 -1.22
N GLY A 205 -29.61 17.45 0.07
CA GLY A 205 -30.78 17.93 0.82
C GLY A 205 -30.53 18.06 2.32
N GLY A 206 -31.60 18.30 3.06
CA GLY A 206 -31.49 18.41 4.52
C GLY A 206 -31.10 17.09 5.21
N PRO A 207 -30.60 17.15 6.46
CA PRO A 207 -30.06 15.99 7.19
C PRO A 207 -31.02 14.79 7.24
N GLY A 208 -32.32 15.02 7.35
CA GLY A 208 -33.33 13.95 7.39
C GLY A 208 -33.42 13.15 6.10
N MET A 209 -33.34 13.82 4.93
CA MET A 209 -33.40 13.16 3.61
C MET A 209 -32.09 12.42 3.32
N VAL A 210 -30.95 13.03 3.64
CA VAL A 210 -29.63 12.36 3.50
C VAL A 210 -29.56 11.12 4.37
N ASN A 211 -30.05 11.18 5.61
CA ASN A 211 -30.11 10.01 6.48
C ASN A 211 -31.06 8.93 5.94
N ALA A 212 -32.22 9.31 5.38
CA ALA A 212 -33.13 8.36 4.73
C ALA A 212 -32.46 7.65 3.55
N ALA A 213 -31.69 8.36 2.73
CA ALA A 213 -30.91 7.76 1.65
C ALA A 213 -29.84 6.79 2.17
N LEU A 214 -29.10 7.15 3.21
CA LEU A 214 -28.04 6.30 3.79
C LEU A 214 -28.59 5.00 4.41
N ILE A 215 -29.77 5.03 5.02
CA ILE A 215 -30.39 3.84 5.64
C ILE A 215 -31.28 3.05 4.68
N SER A 216 -31.44 3.48 3.42
CA SER A 216 -32.33 2.84 2.42
C SER A 216 -31.89 1.43 2.04
N GLY A 217 -30.63 1.06 2.26
CA GLY A 217 -30.02 -0.20 1.85
C GLY A 217 -29.37 -0.17 0.47
N ASN A 218 -29.48 0.95 -0.28
CA ASN A 218 -28.78 1.15 -1.53
C ASN A 218 -27.53 2.03 -1.34
N PRO A 219 -26.46 1.86 -2.17
CA PRO A 219 -25.32 2.76 -2.16
C PRO A 219 -25.77 4.22 -2.28
N SER A 220 -25.24 5.11 -1.45
CA SER A 220 -25.68 6.50 -1.40
C SER A 220 -24.49 7.46 -1.27
N MET A 221 -24.50 8.48 -2.11
CA MET A 221 -23.62 9.64 -2.08
C MET A 221 -24.46 10.84 -1.61
N GLY A 222 -24.43 11.06 -0.30
CA GLY A 222 -25.23 12.10 0.34
C GLY A 222 -24.36 13.31 0.72
N VAL A 223 -24.98 14.49 0.69
CA VAL A 223 -24.35 15.73 1.19
C VAL A 223 -25.19 16.26 2.33
N GLY A 224 -24.62 16.31 3.53
CA GLY A 224 -25.24 16.88 4.71
C GLY A 224 -25.18 18.39 4.77
N ALA A 225 -25.64 18.96 5.90
CA ALA A 225 -25.56 20.39 6.18
C ALA A 225 -24.09 20.86 6.23
N GLY A 226 -23.81 22.01 5.63
CA GLY A 226 -22.53 22.69 5.72
C GLY A 226 -22.55 23.70 6.90
N ASN A 227 -21.43 23.83 7.59
CA ASN A 227 -21.24 24.91 8.58
C ASN A 227 -19.82 25.46 8.45
N GLY A 228 -19.47 25.91 7.24
CA GLY A 228 -18.14 26.39 6.90
C GLY A 228 -17.66 27.49 7.85
N ALA A 229 -16.42 27.41 8.30
CA ALA A 229 -15.74 28.41 9.09
C ALA A 229 -14.54 28.95 8.33
N VAL A 230 -14.39 30.26 8.23
CA VAL A 230 -13.20 30.90 7.68
C VAL A 230 -12.31 31.40 8.81
N TYR A 231 -11.04 31.01 8.80
CA TYR A 231 -10.02 31.57 9.67
C TYR A 231 -9.29 32.71 8.96
N VAL A 232 -9.21 33.88 9.61
CA VAL A 232 -8.52 35.06 9.09
C VAL A 232 -7.27 35.31 9.93
N ASP A 233 -6.12 34.88 9.35
CA ASP A 233 -4.79 35.01 9.94
C ASP A 233 -4.33 36.47 10.01
N ALA A 234 -3.50 36.82 11.00
CA ALA A 234 -2.97 38.15 11.16
C ALA A 234 -2.17 38.69 9.97
N THR A 235 -1.65 37.77 9.12
CA THR A 235 -0.92 38.11 7.89
C THR A 235 -1.81 38.32 6.68
N ALA A 236 -3.11 38.04 6.78
CA ALA A 236 -4.06 38.08 5.68
C ALA A 236 -4.12 39.42 4.96
N HIS A 237 -4.38 39.37 3.67
CA HIS A 237 -4.65 40.55 2.88
C HIS A 237 -6.07 41.08 3.22
N LEU A 238 -6.20 41.95 4.22
CA LEU A 238 -7.48 42.34 4.83
C LEU A 238 -8.55 42.74 3.82
N ASN A 239 -8.21 43.58 2.82
CA ASN A 239 -9.20 44.01 1.82
C ASN A 239 -9.76 42.80 1.05
N ARG A 240 -8.89 41.88 0.60
CA ARG A 240 -9.33 40.68 -0.10
C ARG A 240 -10.15 39.78 0.82
N ALA A 241 -9.69 39.52 2.03
CA ALA A 241 -10.41 38.67 2.99
C ALA A 241 -11.83 39.19 3.30
N VAL A 242 -11.99 40.50 3.35
CA VAL A 242 -13.30 41.13 3.54
C VAL A 242 -14.17 41.01 2.28
N GLU A 243 -13.60 41.27 1.10
CA GLU A 243 -14.36 41.16 -0.17
C GLU A 243 -14.79 39.74 -0.47
N ASP A 244 -13.88 38.76 -0.32
CA ASP A 244 -14.18 37.35 -0.53
C ASP A 244 -15.33 36.86 0.36
N LEU A 245 -15.29 37.24 1.64
CA LEU A 245 -16.32 36.88 2.60
C LEU A 245 -17.66 37.53 2.33
N LEU A 246 -17.66 38.84 1.99
CA LEU A 246 -18.88 39.54 1.63
C LEU A 246 -19.48 39.06 0.33
N LEU A 247 -18.65 38.76 -0.70
CA LEU A 247 -19.09 38.14 -1.95
C LEU A 247 -19.76 36.81 -1.64
N SER A 248 -19.12 35.94 -0.85
CA SER A 248 -19.66 34.64 -0.48
C SER A 248 -21.00 34.75 0.27
N LYS A 249 -21.12 35.68 1.21
CA LYS A 249 -22.37 35.88 2.00
C LYS A 249 -23.50 36.52 1.21
N ARG A 250 -23.17 37.32 0.20
CA ARG A 250 -24.15 37.96 -0.70
C ARG A 250 -24.66 37.03 -1.77
N PHE A 251 -23.76 36.15 -2.28
CA PHE A 251 -24.07 35.27 -3.38
C PHE A 251 -25.28 34.38 -3.05
N ASP A 252 -26.34 34.57 -3.83
CA ASP A 252 -27.66 33.94 -3.64
C ASP A 252 -28.18 34.01 -2.19
N ASN A 253 -27.97 35.17 -1.50
CA ASN A 253 -28.24 35.36 -0.09
C ASN A 253 -27.61 34.31 0.84
N GLY A 254 -26.38 33.89 0.57
CA GLY A 254 -25.66 32.90 1.38
C GLY A 254 -26.28 31.51 1.42
N MET A 255 -26.99 31.12 0.35
CA MET A 255 -27.79 29.89 0.33
C MET A 255 -27.01 28.67 -0.14
N ILE A 256 -25.81 28.81 -0.73
CA ILE A 256 -24.96 27.67 -1.05
C ILE A 256 -24.44 27.04 0.25
N CYS A 257 -24.52 25.73 0.37
CA CYS A 257 -24.07 24.98 1.56
C CYS A 257 -22.58 25.16 1.89
N ALA A 258 -21.76 25.53 0.91
CA ALA A 258 -20.34 25.85 1.13
C ALA A 258 -20.10 27.24 1.72
N THR A 259 -21.11 28.14 1.73
CA THR A 259 -20.96 29.51 2.24
C THR A 259 -20.51 29.50 3.70
N GLU A 260 -19.62 30.42 4.07
CA GLU A 260 -19.13 30.58 5.43
C GLU A 260 -20.28 30.93 6.39
N ASN A 261 -20.35 30.23 7.50
CA ASN A 261 -21.30 30.47 8.58
C ASN A 261 -20.65 31.18 9.79
N SER A 262 -19.32 31.04 9.91
CA SER A 262 -18.55 31.64 10.98
C SER A 262 -17.22 32.20 10.46
N ALA A 263 -16.81 33.37 10.98
CA ALA A 263 -15.49 33.94 10.78
C ALA A 263 -14.71 33.91 12.09
N VAL A 264 -13.52 33.37 12.08
CA VAL A 264 -12.59 33.34 13.23
C VAL A 264 -11.42 34.25 12.90
N VAL A 265 -11.33 35.39 13.56
CA VAL A 265 -10.41 36.46 13.20
C VAL A 265 -9.38 36.68 14.30
N GLU A 266 -8.09 36.73 13.95
CA GLU A 266 -7.04 37.00 14.94
C GLU A 266 -7.13 38.39 15.58
N ALA A 267 -6.78 38.43 16.87
CA ALA A 267 -6.86 39.61 17.72
C ALA A 267 -6.13 40.86 17.19
N PRO A 268 -4.93 40.75 16.60
CA PRO A 268 -4.19 41.90 16.08
C PRO A 268 -4.94 42.67 15.00
N ILE A 269 -5.67 41.96 14.12
CA ILE A 269 -6.36 42.54 12.96
C ILE A 269 -7.87 42.68 13.17
N TYR A 270 -8.41 42.12 14.25
CA TYR A 270 -9.86 42.01 14.49
C TYR A 270 -10.62 43.32 14.36
N LYS A 271 -10.12 44.42 15.00
CA LYS A 271 -10.79 45.73 14.98
C LYS A 271 -10.83 46.32 13.56
N GLU A 272 -9.71 46.23 12.85
CA GLU A 272 -9.62 46.76 11.49
C GLU A 272 -10.49 45.94 10.53
N TRP A 273 -10.45 44.60 10.63
CA TRP A 273 -11.30 43.72 9.87
C TRP A 273 -12.79 44.03 10.07
N LEU A 274 -13.23 44.14 11.31
CA LEU A 274 -14.63 44.44 11.65
C LEU A 274 -15.07 45.82 11.11
N ALA A 275 -14.20 46.84 11.22
CA ALA A 275 -14.48 48.17 10.67
C ALA A 275 -14.65 48.11 9.14
N LYS A 276 -13.76 47.40 8.42
CA LYS A 276 -13.85 47.21 6.96
C LYS A 276 -15.11 46.42 6.54
N MET A 277 -15.48 45.39 7.28
CA MET A 277 -16.74 44.68 7.05
C MET A 277 -17.96 45.61 7.14
N GLN A 278 -17.96 46.45 8.21
CA GLN A 278 -19.05 47.43 8.41
C GLN A 278 -19.04 48.53 7.34
N GLU A 279 -17.88 49.03 6.95
CA GLU A 279 -17.74 50.02 5.86
C GLU A 279 -18.33 49.50 4.55
N LYS A 280 -18.10 48.21 4.27
CA LYS A 280 -18.52 47.57 3.00
C LYS A 280 -19.90 46.89 3.04
N GLY A 281 -20.75 47.25 4.02
CA GLY A 281 -22.17 46.89 4.03
C GLY A 281 -22.59 45.88 5.09
N ALA A 282 -21.67 45.34 5.88
CA ALA A 282 -22.06 44.48 7.01
C ALA A 282 -22.65 45.33 8.19
N TYR A 283 -23.58 44.73 8.93
CA TYR A 283 -24.19 45.31 10.11
C TYR A 283 -23.87 44.45 11.35
N LEU A 284 -23.20 45.03 12.31
CA LEU A 284 -22.97 44.41 13.61
C LEU A 284 -24.25 44.49 14.45
N VAL A 285 -24.92 43.34 14.60
CA VAL A 285 -26.18 43.26 15.35
C VAL A 285 -25.93 43.52 16.84
N PRO A 286 -26.72 44.39 17.50
CA PRO A 286 -26.60 44.59 18.94
C PRO A 286 -26.95 43.33 19.73
N LYS A 287 -26.16 42.98 20.77
CA LYS A 287 -26.35 41.79 21.60
C LYS A 287 -27.77 41.59 22.17
N LYS A 288 -28.46 42.71 22.46
CA LYS A 288 -29.86 42.72 22.95
C LYS A 288 -30.84 42.11 21.96
N ASP A 289 -30.50 42.08 20.67
CA ASP A 289 -31.39 41.58 19.62
C ASP A 289 -31.08 40.14 19.23
N TYR A 290 -29.97 39.51 19.71
CA TYR A 290 -29.58 38.13 19.35
C TYR A 290 -30.70 37.11 19.53
N LYS A 291 -31.40 37.17 20.66
CA LYS A 291 -32.50 36.26 20.96
C LYS A 291 -33.63 36.28 19.92
N LYS A 292 -33.91 37.46 19.34
CA LYS A 292 -34.92 37.58 18.27
C LYS A 292 -34.51 36.80 17.04
N PHE A 293 -33.21 36.84 16.66
CA PHE A 293 -32.71 36.07 15.54
C PHE A 293 -32.62 34.57 15.85
N GLU A 294 -32.20 34.18 17.07
CA GLU A 294 -32.19 32.80 17.50
C GLU A 294 -33.57 32.11 17.41
N ASP A 295 -34.59 32.83 17.86
CA ASP A 295 -35.98 32.30 17.89
C ASP A 295 -36.63 32.31 16.51
N PHE A 296 -36.26 33.23 15.62
CA PHE A 296 -36.82 33.36 14.30
C PHE A 296 -36.09 32.50 13.27
N VAL A 297 -34.76 32.51 13.27
CA VAL A 297 -33.93 31.87 12.25
C VAL A 297 -33.80 30.35 12.46
N PHE A 298 -33.84 29.89 13.72
CA PHE A 298 -33.54 28.48 14.04
C PHE A 298 -34.71 27.78 14.73
N ASN A 299 -34.90 26.53 14.42
CA ASN A 299 -35.82 25.64 15.13
C ASN A 299 -35.18 25.11 16.44
N ASP A 300 -35.93 24.27 17.17
CA ASP A 300 -35.48 23.73 18.45
C ASP A 300 -34.30 22.77 18.33
N ASN A 301 -34.09 22.16 17.16
CA ASN A 301 -32.97 21.28 16.87
C ASN A 301 -31.77 22.01 16.26
N HIS A 302 -31.70 23.33 16.42
CA HIS A 302 -30.66 24.20 15.89
C HIS A 302 -30.54 24.22 14.34
N GLY A 303 -31.48 23.61 13.62
CA GLY A 303 -31.56 23.71 12.16
C GLY A 303 -32.22 25.03 11.73
N VAL A 304 -31.91 25.49 10.53
CA VAL A 304 -32.51 26.67 9.94
C VAL A 304 -34.01 26.47 9.72
N ASN A 305 -34.81 27.43 10.13
CA ASN A 305 -36.24 27.47 9.78
C ASN A 305 -36.38 27.59 8.25
N GLY A 306 -37.15 26.68 7.65
CA GLY A 306 -37.29 26.60 6.21
C GLY A 306 -37.57 27.92 5.51
N PRO A 307 -38.49 28.75 5.95
CA PRO A 307 -38.79 30.05 5.33
C PRO A 307 -37.63 31.07 5.30
N VAL A 308 -36.62 30.94 6.17
CA VAL A 308 -35.50 31.89 6.28
C VAL A 308 -34.39 31.63 5.26
N ALA A 309 -34.22 30.39 4.85
CA ALA A 309 -33.14 30.03 3.94
C ALA A 309 -33.24 30.80 2.60
N GLY A 310 -32.15 31.52 2.22
CA GLY A 310 -32.06 32.30 0.98
C GLY A 310 -32.79 33.64 1.02
N MET A 311 -33.28 34.07 2.16
CA MET A 311 -33.90 35.40 2.33
C MET A 311 -32.83 36.50 2.55
N SER A 312 -33.11 37.70 2.08
CA SER A 312 -32.23 38.86 2.27
C SER A 312 -32.12 39.29 3.74
N ALA A 313 -31.03 39.93 4.11
CA ALA A 313 -30.85 40.47 5.45
C ALA A 313 -32.00 41.45 5.84
N GLN A 314 -32.49 42.22 4.85
CA GLN A 314 -33.61 43.12 5.04
C GLN A 314 -34.88 42.36 5.45
N TRP A 315 -35.24 41.33 4.72
CA TRP A 315 -36.38 40.48 4.98
C TRP A 315 -36.31 39.82 6.37
N ILE A 316 -35.13 39.25 6.69
CA ILE A 316 -34.89 38.58 7.97
C ILE A 316 -35.03 39.57 9.13
N CYS A 317 -34.42 40.76 9.03
CA CYS A 317 -34.50 41.79 10.06
C CYS A 317 -35.95 42.27 10.28
N GLN A 318 -36.71 42.50 9.21
CA GLN A 318 -38.11 42.91 9.25
C GLN A 318 -38.96 41.89 10.02
N HIS A 319 -38.79 40.58 9.75
CA HIS A 319 -39.56 39.53 10.39
C HIS A 319 -39.07 39.18 11.81
N ALA A 320 -37.80 39.42 12.10
CA ALA A 320 -37.26 39.32 13.45
C ALA A 320 -37.57 40.56 14.34
N GLY A 321 -38.18 41.60 13.79
CA GLY A 321 -38.50 42.83 14.50
C GLY A 321 -37.24 43.62 14.91
N VAL A 322 -36.30 43.75 13.96
CA VAL A 322 -35.05 44.49 14.11
C VAL A 322 -34.88 45.44 12.92
N ASP A 323 -34.58 46.74 13.22
CA ASP A 323 -34.32 47.70 12.15
C ASP A 323 -32.94 47.49 11.55
N LEU A 324 -32.85 47.37 10.22
CA LEU A 324 -31.60 47.29 9.46
C LEU A 324 -31.28 48.66 8.86
N PRO A 325 -30.13 49.29 9.17
CA PRO A 325 -29.72 50.55 8.54
C PRO A 325 -29.61 50.42 7.01
N GLU A 326 -29.88 51.52 6.31
CA GLU A 326 -29.79 51.56 4.85
C GLU A 326 -28.36 51.21 4.34
N GLY A 327 -28.29 50.49 3.24
CA GLY A 327 -27.02 50.06 2.64
C GLY A 327 -26.34 48.87 3.35
N LYS A 328 -27.02 48.22 4.29
CA LYS A 328 -26.55 47.02 4.98
C LYS A 328 -27.23 45.77 4.44
N ASP A 329 -26.46 44.72 4.18
CA ASP A 329 -26.93 43.50 3.53
C ASP A 329 -26.35 42.20 4.10
N VAL A 330 -25.39 42.27 5.05
CA VAL A 330 -24.84 41.13 5.78
C VAL A 330 -24.90 41.41 7.29
N LEU A 331 -25.36 40.41 8.08
CA LEU A 331 -25.55 40.54 9.53
C LEU A 331 -24.44 39.82 10.28
N LEU A 332 -23.72 40.54 11.16
CA LEU A 332 -22.62 40.01 11.96
C LEU A 332 -23.06 39.81 13.42
N PHE A 333 -22.73 38.65 13.98
CA PHE A 333 -22.99 38.30 15.38
C PHE A 333 -21.67 38.01 16.09
N GLU A 334 -21.22 38.93 16.94
CA GLU A 334 -19.99 38.76 17.74
C GLU A 334 -20.24 37.77 18.88
N LEU A 335 -19.62 36.61 18.85
CA LEU A 335 -19.78 35.51 19.80
C LEU A 335 -18.50 35.23 20.58
N ASP A 336 -18.65 34.75 21.81
CA ASP A 336 -17.57 34.16 22.58
C ASP A 336 -17.43 32.68 22.16
N LYS A 337 -16.21 32.16 22.08
CA LYS A 337 -15.94 30.74 21.76
C LYS A 337 -16.66 29.77 22.71
N LYS A 338 -16.97 30.17 23.95
CA LYS A 338 -17.75 29.37 24.91
C LYS A 338 -19.20 29.15 24.47
N LYS A 339 -19.66 29.87 23.46
CA LYS A 339 -21.02 29.81 22.90
C LYS A 339 -21.09 28.91 21.66
N ILE A 340 -20.01 28.25 21.28
CA ILE A 340 -20.02 27.23 20.25
C ILE A 340 -20.93 26.09 20.75
N GLY A 341 -21.90 25.71 19.92
CA GLY A 341 -22.96 24.76 20.29
C GLY A 341 -24.34 25.46 20.53
N GLU A 342 -24.39 26.80 20.62
CA GLU A 342 -25.65 27.53 20.60
C GLU A 342 -26.15 27.75 19.16
N LYS A 343 -27.42 28.14 18.99
CA LYS A 343 -28.11 28.31 17.69
C LYS A 343 -27.34 29.18 16.68
N LEU A 344 -26.78 30.32 17.10
CA LEU A 344 -26.00 31.20 16.23
C LEU A 344 -24.67 30.59 15.72
N SER A 345 -24.20 29.48 16.31
CA SER A 345 -23.05 28.73 15.80
C SER A 345 -23.38 27.72 14.67
N SER A 346 -24.70 27.53 14.38
CA SER A 346 -25.18 26.57 13.37
C SER A 346 -25.13 27.17 11.95
N GLU A 347 -25.34 26.27 10.95
CA GLU A 347 -25.57 26.67 9.55
C GLU A 347 -26.74 27.64 9.43
N LYS A 348 -26.60 28.64 8.58
CA LYS A 348 -27.58 29.76 8.50
C LYS A 348 -28.30 29.84 7.16
N LEU A 349 -27.69 29.37 6.07
CA LEU A 349 -28.18 29.43 4.68
C LEU A 349 -28.79 30.81 4.34
N SER A 350 -28.17 31.88 4.82
CA SER A 350 -28.64 33.24 4.75
C SER A 350 -27.46 34.22 4.96
N PRO A 351 -27.62 35.54 4.70
CA PRO A 351 -26.54 36.53 4.86
C PRO A 351 -26.22 36.85 6.33
N LEU A 352 -26.21 35.86 7.19
CA LEU A 352 -25.84 35.94 8.61
C LEU A 352 -24.46 35.30 8.83
N LEU A 353 -23.61 35.91 9.63
CA LEU A 353 -22.26 35.48 9.92
C LEU A 353 -21.94 35.59 11.41
N SER A 354 -21.55 34.54 12.06
CA SER A 354 -21.02 34.56 13.41
C SER A 354 -19.53 34.90 13.39
N VAL A 355 -19.10 35.74 14.32
CA VAL A 355 -17.73 36.26 14.38
C VAL A 355 -17.11 35.89 15.72
N TYR A 356 -15.97 35.24 15.68
CA TYR A 356 -15.19 34.80 16.84
C TYR A 356 -13.82 35.48 16.79
N LYS A 357 -13.33 35.88 17.94
CA LYS A 357 -12.01 36.46 18.07
C LYS A 357 -11.03 35.42 18.58
N ALA A 358 -10.01 35.08 17.78
CA ALA A 358 -8.91 34.22 18.17
C ALA A 358 -7.75 35.05 18.76
N LYS A 359 -7.05 34.49 19.72
CA LYS A 359 -5.86 35.11 20.31
C LYS A 359 -4.66 35.04 19.37
N ASP A 360 -4.42 33.85 18.78
CA ASP A 360 -3.32 33.51 17.92
C ASP A 360 -3.73 32.35 17.02
N ARG A 361 -2.80 31.84 16.18
CA ARG A 361 -3.04 30.71 15.24
C ARG A 361 -3.58 29.46 15.94
N GLU A 362 -3.00 29.10 17.10
CA GLU A 362 -3.41 27.89 17.83
C GLU A 362 -4.85 28.02 18.35
N ASP A 363 -5.18 29.15 18.95
CA ASP A 363 -6.54 29.44 19.40
C ASP A 363 -7.52 29.48 18.21
N GLY A 364 -7.07 29.99 17.06
CA GLY A 364 -7.84 30.04 15.81
C GLY A 364 -8.22 28.65 15.28
N ILE A 365 -7.24 27.75 15.19
CA ILE A 365 -7.49 26.36 14.79
C ILE A 365 -8.47 25.69 15.76
N GLN A 366 -8.25 25.83 17.08
CA GLN A 366 -9.13 25.21 18.10
C GLN A 366 -10.59 25.68 17.98
N ILE A 367 -10.81 26.96 17.65
CA ILE A 367 -12.15 27.49 17.44
C ILE A 367 -12.77 26.87 16.17
N VAL A 368 -12.01 26.77 15.07
CA VAL A 368 -12.49 26.15 13.81
C VAL A 368 -12.77 24.66 14.03
N GLU A 369 -11.90 23.93 14.74
CA GLU A 369 -12.12 22.53 15.13
C GLU A 369 -13.44 22.37 15.88
N ALA A 370 -13.66 23.18 16.89
CA ALA A 370 -14.88 23.14 17.70
C ALA A 370 -16.15 23.45 16.88
N LEU A 371 -16.08 24.39 15.93
CA LEU A 371 -17.19 24.70 15.02
C LEU A 371 -17.52 23.55 14.09
N LEU A 372 -16.50 22.92 13.48
CA LEU A 372 -16.66 21.76 12.60
C LEU A 372 -17.17 20.54 13.38
N ASP A 373 -16.64 20.27 14.57
CA ASP A 373 -17.10 19.17 15.43
C ASP A 373 -18.55 19.34 15.90
N TYR A 374 -18.97 20.57 16.11
CA TYR A 374 -20.36 20.87 16.46
C TYR A 374 -21.30 20.59 15.28
N GLN A 375 -20.97 21.09 14.08
CA GLN A 375 -21.77 20.90 12.87
C GLN A 375 -20.93 21.15 11.62
N GLY A 376 -21.16 20.41 10.55
CA GLY A 376 -20.52 20.60 9.25
C GLY A 376 -19.21 19.83 9.05
N ALA A 377 -18.87 18.92 9.95
CA ALA A 377 -17.68 18.10 9.80
C ALA A 377 -17.62 17.41 8.42
N GLY A 378 -16.47 17.53 7.76
CA GLY A 378 -16.22 17.00 6.43
C GLY A 378 -16.69 17.88 5.27
N HIS A 379 -17.45 18.95 5.50
CA HIS A 379 -17.95 19.78 4.39
C HIS A 379 -16.84 20.68 3.81
N ASN A 380 -16.64 21.87 4.32
CA ASN A 380 -15.57 22.80 3.93
C ASN A 380 -15.17 23.71 5.08
N CYS A 381 -13.98 24.25 5.01
CA CYS A 381 -13.52 25.41 5.78
C CYS A 381 -12.54 26.23 4.94
N ALA A 382 -12.28 27.46 5.37
CA ALA A 382 -11.37 28.33 4.66
C ALA A 382 -10.32 28.97 5.57
N ILE A 383 -9.29 29.50 4.94
CA ILE A 383 -8.27 30.32 5.57
C ILE A 383 -7.92 31.51 4.67
N GLN A 384 -7.92 32.71 5.24
CA GLN A 384 -7.35 33.89 4.62
C GLN A 384 -5.97 34.16 5.25
N ILE A 385 -4.89 34.08 4.45
CA ILE A 385 -3.50 34.13 4.91
C ILE A 385 -2.63 34.93 3.94
N GLY A 386 -1.53 35.49 4.41
CA GLY A 386 -0.66 36.33 3.58
C GLY A 386 0.07 35.59 2.48
N SER A 387 0.55 34.38 2.75
CA SER A 387 1.26 33.55 1.76
C SER A 387 0.63 32.18 1.62
N GLN A 388 0.39 31.75 0.36
CA GLN A 388 -0.05 30.39 0.06
C GLN A 388 1.06 29.33 0.23
N ALA A 389 2.30 29.76 0.47
CA ALA A 389 3.44 28.89 0.78
C ALA A 389 3.72 28.80 2.30
N ASP A 390 2.87 29.37 3.16
CA ASP A 390 3.07 29.33 4.62
C ASP A 390 2.97 27.87 5.12
N PRO A 391 3.99 27.36 5.85
CA PRO A 391 3.97 26.00 6.43
C PRO A 391 2.76 25.72 7.34
N PHE A 392 2.16 26.75 7.92
CA PHE A 392 0.96 26.64 8.74
C PHE A 392 -0.23 26.03 7.98
N LEU A 393 -0.30 26.17 6.65
CA LEU A 393 -1.35 25.55 5.85
C LEU A 393 -1.36 24.02 5.95
N LYS A 394 -0.18 23.40 6.11
CA LYS A 394 -0.09 21.95 6.31
C LYS A 394 -0.65 21.56 7.67
N GLU A 395 -0.26 22.26 8.72
CA GLU A 395 -0.80 22.03 10.08
C GLU A 395 -2.31 22.24 10.12
N TYR A 396 -2.79 23.32 9.52
CA TYR A 396 -4.21 23.63 9.39
C TYR A 396 -4.97 22.52 8.68
N GLY A 397 -4.39 21.97 7.60
CA GLY A 397 -4.96 20.86 6.85
C GLY A 397 -4.98 19.53 7.61
N ASP A 398 -3.91 19.23 8.32
CA ASP A 398 -3.77 17.96 9.05
C ASP A 398 -4.75 17.86 10.24
N ARG A 399 -5.08 18.98 10.87
CA ARG A 399 -5.92 19.01 12.08
C ARG A 399 -7.41 19.04 11.80
N LEU A 400 -7.85 19.70 10.72
CA LEU A 400 -9.27 19.95 10.50
C LEU A 400 -10.01 18.81 9.82
N LYS A 401 -11.15 18.44 10.34
CA LYS A 401 -12.07 17.47 9.76
C LYS A 401 -12.87 18.08 8.62
N SER A 402 -12.20 18.41 7.52
CA SER A 402 -12.79 19.04 6.35
C SER A 402 -12.28 18.40 5.06
N SER A 403 -13.17 18.12 4.12
CA SER A 403 -12.82 17.58 2.81
C SER A 403 -12.30 18.66 1.84
N ARG A 404 -12.59 19.91 2.09
CA ARG A 404 -12.19 21.07 1.29
C ARG A 404 -11.69 22.17 2.21
N ILE A 405 -10.43 22.54 2.02
CA ILE A 405 -9.79 23.66 2.73
C ILE A 405 -9.44 24.72 1.69
N LEU A 406 -10.16 25.82 1.72
CA LEU A 406 -10.07 26.87 0.72
C LEU A 406 -9.12 27.97 1.20
N VAL A 407 -8.14 28.33 0.37
CA VAL A 407 -7.11 29.30 0.74
C VAL A 407 -7.28 30.56 -0.09
N ASN A 408 -7.52 31.71 0.58
CA ASN A 408 -7.62 33.02 -0.05
C ASN A 408 -8.65 33.10 -1.18
N GLN A 409 -9.84 32.56 -0.99
CA GLN A 409 -10.94 32.55 -1.95
C GLN A 409 -12.29 32.51 -1.20
N PRO A 410 -13.39 32.98 -1.85
CA PRO A 410 -14.72 32.91 -1.27
C PRO A 410 -15.27 31.47 -1.28
N ASP A 411 -15.79 30.98 -0.15
CA ASP A 411 -16.21 29.59 0.02
C ASP A 411 -17.39 29.20 -0.89
N SER A 412 -18.34 30.09 -1.09
CA SER A 412 -19.56 29.83 -1.85
C SER A 412 -19.29 29.38 -3.29
N VAL A 413 -18.32 29.97 -3.95
CA VAL A 413 -17.93 29.66 -5.34
C VAL A 413 -16.62 28.91 -5.44
N GLY A 414 -15.74 29.01 -4.47
CA GLY A 414 -14.51 28.20 -4.41
C GLY A 414 -14.77 26.75 -4.07
N GLY A 415 -15.71 26.46 -3.16
CA GLY A 415 -16.01 25.09 -2.73
C GLY A 415 -16.64 24.21 -3.80
N ILE A 416 -17.32 24.79 -4.78
CA ILE A 416 -17.90 24.04 -5.91
C ILE A 416 -16.87 23.67 -6.97
N GLY A 417 -15.64 24.22 -6.89
CA GLY A 417 -14.51 23.91 -7.78
C GLY A 417 -14.45 24.76 -9.05
N ASP A 418 -13.39 24.60 -9.82
CA ASP A 418 -13.11 25.20 -11.12
C ASP A 418 -12.88 26.72 -11.13
N ILE A 419 -13.76 27.55 -10.57
CA ILE A 419 -13.72 29.01 -10.70
C ILE A 419 -12.46 29.63 -10.07
N TYR A 420 -12.05 29.16 -8.89
CA TYR A 420 -10.88 29.68 -8.15
C TYR A 420 -9.75 28.69 -8.03
N THR A 421 -9.96 27.42 -8.35
CA THR A 421 -8.97 26.36 -8.17
C THR A 421 -9.20 25.15 -9.08
N ASP A 422 -8.14 24.67 -9.73
CA ASP A 422 -8.13 23.41 -10.51
C ASP A 422 -8.02 22.16 -9.60
N ALA A 423 -7.79 22.35 -8.30
CA ALA A 423 -7.62 21.24 -7.35
C ALA A 423 -8.95 20.54 -7.02
N LEU A 424 -10.08 21.18 -7.25
CA LEU A 424 -11.41 20.64 -7.01
C LEU A 424 -12.19 20.51 -8.32
N LYS A 425 -12.79 19.35 -8.55
CA LYS A 425 -13.68 19.15 -9.71
C LYS A 425 -14.92 20.02 -9.57
N ALA A 426 -15.40 20.56 -10.69
CA ALA A 426 -16.66 21.30 -10.77
C ALA A 426 -17.84 20.40 -10.35
N SER A 427 -18.54 20.78 -9.25
CA SER A 427 -19.59 19.94 -8.68
C SER A 427 -20.59 20.73 -7.85
N LEU A 428 -21.84 20.31 -7.90
CA LEU A 428 -22.90 20.74 -6.98
C LEU A 428 -23.32 19.65 -5.99
N THR A 429 -22.45 18.65 -5.80
CA THR A 429 -22.59 17.61 -4.77
C THR A 429 -21.25 17.45 -4.07
N LEU A 430 -21.16 18.01 -2.85
CA LEU A 430 -19.94 18.19 -2.10
C LEU A 430 -19.80 17.11 -1.01
N GLY A 431 -19.13 16.00 -1.32
CA GLY A 431 -18.94 14.89 -0.39
C GLY A 431 -18.26 15.32 0.91
N THR A 432 -18.67 14.72 2.03
CA THR A 432 -18.24 15.11 3.39
C THR A 432 -17.41 14.03 4.09
N GLY A 433 -17.10 12.93 3.41
CA GLY A 433 -16.33 11.82 3.96
C GLY A 433 -16.98 11.17 5.19
N SER A 434 -16.24 10.31 5.84
CA SER A 434 -16.69 9.62 7.06
C SER A 434 -17.02 10.59 8.21
N TRP A 435 -16.39 11.77 8.24
CA TRP A 435 -16.69 12.82 9.21
C TRP A 435 -18.15 13.28 9.13
N GLY A 436 -18.66 13.44 7.90
CA GLY A 436 -20.07 13.77 7.63
C GLY A 436 -20.96 12.53 7.39
N LYS A 437 -20.50 11.33 7.77
CA LYS A 437 -21.20 10.04 7.56
C LYS A 437 -21.52 9.77 6.08
N ASN A 438 -20.59 10.11 5.18
CA ASN A 438 -20.69 9.96 3.74
C ASN A 438 -19.60 9.05 3.20
N SER A 439 -19.89 8.32 2.13
CA SER A 439 -18.93 7.49 1.40
C SER A 439 -18.00 8.28 0.48
N LEU A 440 -18.31 9.55 0.19
CA LEU A 440 -17.59 10.42 -0.71
C LEU A 440 -16.96 11.57 0.08
N SER A 441 -15.63 11.77 -0.05
CA SER A 441 -14.86 12.84 0.62
C SER A 441 -14.33 13.92 -0.32
N HIS A 442 -14.84 13.98 -1.55
CA HIS A 442 -14.46 14.97 -2.57
C HIS A 442 -15.68 15.46 -3.33
N ASN A 443 -15.49 16.40 -4.24
CA ASN A 443 -16.53 16.86 -5.15
C ASN A 443 -16.94 15.72 -6.08
N LEU A 444 -18.23 15.37 -6.11
CA LEU A 444 -18.77 14.31 -6.95
C LEU A 444 -18.40 14.58 -8.42
N SER A 445 -17.86 13.56 -9.07
CA SER A 445 -17.48 13.62 -10.48
C SER A 445 -17.94 12.37 -11.25
N THR A 446 -17.66 12.33 -12.55
CA THR A 446 -17.97 11.18 -13.39
C THR A 446 -17.29 9.90 -12.93
N GLY A 447 -16.06 9.99 -12.38
CA GLY A 447 -15.34 8.83 -11.84
C GLY A 447 -16.08 8.09 -10.75
N ASP A 448 -16.88 8.77 -9.95
CA ASP A 448 -17.68 8.20 -8.85
C ASP A 448 -18.91 7.44 -9.35
N LEU A 449 -19.29 7.66 -10.59
CA LEU A 449 -20.48 7.08 -11.24
C LEU A 449 -20.13 5.94 -12.21
N LEU A 450 -18.96 5.35 -12.06
CA LEU A 450 -18.47 4.24 -12.86
C LEU A 450 -18.13 3.03 -12.02
N ASN A 451 -18.47 1.84 -12.50
CA ASN A 451 -17.85 0.60 -12.10
C ASN A 451 -16.57 0.40 -12.90
N ILE A 452 -15.44 0.29 -12.23
CA ILE A 452 -14.15 0.06 -12.87
C ILE A 452 -13.85 -1.45 -12.88
N LYS A 453 -13.84 -2.04 -14.07
CA LYS A 453 -13.41 -3.42 -14.27
C LYS A 453 -11.91 -3.44 -14.55
N THR A 454 -11.17 -4.22 -13.77
CA THR A 454 -9.73 -4.37 -13.97
C THR A 454 -9.42 -5.70 -14.66
N VAL A 455 -8.85 -5.62 -15.87
CA VAL A 455 -8.24 -6.80 -16.52
C VAL A 455 -6.82 -6.91 -16.02
N ALA A 456 -6.58 -7.87 -15.15
CA ALA A 456 -5.27 -8.11 -14.55
C ALA A 456 -4.54 -9.17 -15.37
N LYS A 457 -3.49 -8.78 -16.08
CA LYS A 457 -2.63 -9.69 -16.86
C LYS A 457 -1.62 -10.36 -15.93
N ARG A 458 -1.32 -11.64 -16.22
CA ARG A 458 -0.22 -12.35 -15.54
C ARG A 458 1.09 -11.58 -15.80
N ARG A 459 1.82 -11.30 -14.72
CA ARG A 459 3.10 -10.61 -14.78
C ARG A 459 4.24 -11.56 -14.45
N ASN A 460 5.22 -11.65 -15.35
CA ASN A 460 6.51 -12.26 -15.05
C ASN A 460 7.44 -11.18 -14.49
N ARG A 461 7.88 -11.35 -13.24
CA ARG A 461 8.88 -10.45 -12.66
C ARG A 461 10.25 -10.81 -13.22
N PRO A 462 11.06 -9.83 -13.64
CA PRO A 462 12.44 -10.09 -14.05
C PRO A 462 13.22 -10.70 -12.88
N GLN A 463 14.11 -11.62 -13.19
CA GLN A 463 15.09 -12.16 -12.25
C GLN A 463 16.45 -11.55 -12.53
N TRP A 464 17.31 -11.59 -11.56
CA TRP A 464 18.66 -11.09 -11.60
C TRP A 464 19.56 -12.04 -10.81
N ILE A 465 20.86 -11.99 -11.10
CA ILE A 465 21.88 -12.83 -10.48
C ILE A 465 22.80 -11.90 -9.67
N ARG A 466 23.09 -12.29 -8.44
CA ARG A 466 24.11 -11.67 -7.60
C ARG A 466 25.17 -12.69 -7.28
N LEU A 467 26.42 -12.34 -7.54
CA LEU A 467 27.62 -13.09 -7.24
C LEU A 467 28.67 -12.12 -6.68
N PRO A 468 29.77 -12.62 -6.07
CA PRO A 468 30.95 -11.83 -5.80
C PRO A 468 31.43 -11.09 -7.06
N GLU A 469 32.08 -9.95 -6.89
CA GLU A 469 32.69 -9.19 -8.00
C GLU A 469 33.79 -9.99 -8.65
N LYS A 470 34.57 -10.74 -7.84
CA LYS A 470 35.65 -11.61 -8.28
C LYS A 470 35.57 -12.95 -7.56
N THR A 471 35.84 -14.02 -8.25
CA THR A 471 36.02 -15.35 -7.67
C THR A 471 37.32 -15.92 -8.23
N TYR A 472 38.35 -15.94 -7.40
CA TYR A 472 39.62 -16.59 -7.72
C TYR A 472 39.56 -18.05 -7.34
N TYR A 473 40.07 -18.94 -8.20
CA TYR A 473 40.01 -20.37 -8.01
C TYR A 473 41.27 -21.04 -8.56
N GLU A 474 41.43 -22.32 -8.36
CA GLU A 474 42.58 -23.17 -8.63
C GLU A 474 43.62 -23.17 -7.48
N LYS A 475 44.51 -24.13 -7.54
CA LYS A 475 45.60 -24.33 -6.57
C LYS A 475 46.48 -23.06 -6.55
N ASN A 476 46.80 -22.56 -5.37
CA ASN A 476 47.52 -21.32 -5.12
C ASN A 476 46.75 -20.04 -5.47
N ALA A 477 45.41 -20.11 -5.57
CA ALA A 477 44.59 -18.90 -5.77
C ALA A 477 44.80 -17.84 -4.67
N ILE A 478 45.26 -18.24 -3.50
CA ILE A 478 45.61 -17.33 -2.39
C ILE A 478 46.65 -16.26 -2.81
N SER A 479 47.53 -16.56 -3.80
CA SER A 479 48.51 -15.60 -4.28
C SER A 479 47.93 -14.36 -4.90
N TYR A 480 46.66 -14.38 -5.33
CA TYR A 480 45.98 -13.19 -5.81
C TYR A 480 45.81 -12.09 -4.77
N LEU A 481 46.00 -12.40 -3.48
CA LEU A 481 46.10 -11.33 -2.44
C LEU A 481 47.30 -10.41 -2.66
N GLN A 482 48.34 -10.85 -3.35
CA GLN A 482 49.50 -10.01 -3.71
C GLN A 482 49.14 -9.00 -4.81
N ASP A 483 48.39 -9.46 -5.79
CA ASP A 483 48.10 -8.75 -7.05
C ASP A 483 46.76 -8.02 -7.05
N GLU A 484 45.95 -8.15 -5.96
CA GLU A 484 44.69 -7.45 -5.87
C GLU A 484 44.93 -5.93 -6.01
N THR A 485 44.41 -5.36 -7.09
CA THR A 485 44.77 -3.98 -7.56
C THR A 485 44.13 -2.87 -6.72
N GLU A 486 43.14 -3.19 -5.91
CA GLU A 486 42.47 -2.19 -5.08
C GLU A 486 43.27 -1.91 -3.81
N GLU A 487 43.22 -0.68 -3.34
CA GLU A 487 43.91 -0.26 -2.13
C GLU A 487 43.53 -1.12 -0.93
N MET A 488 44.48 -1.76 -0.31
CA MET A 488 44.37 -2.50 0.94
C MET A 488 45.48 -2.01 1.87
N THR A 489 45.12 -1.24 2.85
CA THR A 489 46.08 -0.68 3.83
C THR A 489 45.94 -1.25 5.21
N ARG A 490 44.70 -1.65 5.58
CA ARG A 490 44.36 -2.17 6.90
C ARG A 490 43.43 -3.38 6.78
N ALA A 491 43.96 -4.59 6.99
CA ALA A 491 43.20 -5.83 6.88
C ALA A 491 42.87 -6.47 8.26
N LEU A 492 41.60 -6.69 8.54
CA LEU A 492 41.15 -7.51 9.68
C LEU A 492 40.93 -8.96 9.23
N ILE A 493 41.67 -9.88 9.78
CA ILE A 493 41.54 -11.32 9.55
C ILE A 493 40.60 -11.91 10.58
N VAL A 494 39.52 -12.57 10.11
CA VAL A 494 38.51 -13.24 10.95
C VAL A 494 38.63 -14.75 10.74
N ALA A 495 38.92 -15.51 11.77
CA ALA A 495 39.15 -16.94 11.65
C ALA A 495 38.72 -17.71 12.92
N ASP A 496 38.57 -19.02 12.82
CA ASP A 496 38.40 -19.92 13.95
C ASP A 496 39.80 -20.35 14.49
N PRO A 497 39.87 -20.86 15.73
CA PRO A 497 41.15 -21.30 16.34
C PRO A 497 41.88 -22.38 15.54
N GLY A 498 41.16 -23.24 14.80
CA GLY A 498 41.78 -24.27 13.98
C GLY A 498 42.54 -23.65 12.81
N MET A 499 42.05 -22.61 12.20
CA MET A 499 42.71 -21.93 11.07
C MET A 499 44.04 -21.28 11.49
N VAL A 500 44.07 -20.74 12.73
CA VAL A 500 45.31 -20.23 13.34
C VAL A 500 46.30 -21.37 13.61
N GLN A 501 45.84 -22.46 14.21
CA GLN A 501 46.70 -23.61 14.55
C GLN A 501 47.25 -24.35 13.34
N PHE A 502 46.46 -24.44 12.25
CA PHE A 502 46.91 -25.11 11.00
C PHE A 502 47.80 -24.21 10.13
N GLY A 503 48.07 -22.97 10.51
CA GLY A 503 48.89 -22.03 9.77
C GLY A 503 48.24 -21.38 8.56
N PHE A 504 46.92 -21.51 8.38
CA PHE A 504 46.21 -20.89 7.25
C PHE A 504 46.17 -19.35 7.39
N VAL A 505 46.05 -18.84 8.63
CA VAL A 505 46.18 -17.41 8.90
C VAL A 505 47.59 -16.91 8.56
N ASP A 506 48.65 -17.66 8.89
CA ASP A 506 50.01 -17.32 8.54
C ASP A 506 50.26 -17.31 7.03
N THR A 507 49.58 -18.21 6.30
CA THR A 507 49.60 -18.23 4.83
C THR A 507 49.02 -16.92 4.27
N VAL A 508 47.89 -16.46 4.78
CA VAL A 508 47.27 -15.17 4.37
C VAL A 508 48.20 -14.01 4.70
N LEU A 509 48.75 -13.97 5.93
CA LEU A 509 49.70 -12.93 6.34
C LEU A 509 50.95 -12.90 5.46
N GLY A 510 51.46 -14.09 5.06
CA GLY A 510 52.56 -14.22 4.12
C GLY A 510 52.28 -13.60 2.74
N GLN A 511 51.10 -13.83 2.20
CA GLN A 511 50.69 -13.22 0.92
C GLN A 511 50.54 -11.69 1.04
N LEU A 512 49.98 -11.21 2.14
CA LEU A 512 49.84 -9.76 2.38
C LEU A 512 51.20 -9.08 2.56
N ALA A 513 52.20 -9.78 3.14
CA ALA A 513 53.55 -9.25 3.30
C ALA A 513 54.34 -9.14 2.00
N LEU A 514 53.90 -9.84 0.95
CA LEU A 514 54.52 -9.80 -0.40
C LEU A 514 53.99 -8.64 -1.27
N ARG A 515 52.99 -7.89 -0.80
CA ARG A 515 52.48 -6.71 -1.50
C ARG A 515 53.52 -5.57 -1.52
N ASP A 516 53.55 -4.82 -2.60
CA ASP A 516 54.37 -3.61 -2.69
C ASP A 516 53.97 -2.57 -1.64
N GLN A 517 52.69 -2.47 -1.33
CA GLN A 517 52.14 -1.61 -0.28
C GLN A 517 52.03 -2.35 1.03
N LYS A 518 52.63 -1.81 2.09
CA LYS A 518 52.52 -2.40 3.43
C LYS A 518 51.07 -2.41 3.92
N VAL A 519 50.60 -3.56 4.32
CA VAL A 519 49.25 -3.76 4.93
C VAL A 519 49.41 -3.90 6.45
N GLU A 520 48.73 -3.04 7.21
CA GLU A 520 48.57 -3.22 8.64
C GLU A 520 47.54 -4.30 8.91
N THR A 521 47.83 -5.27 9.81
CA THR A 521 46.90 -6.40 10.03
C THR A 521 46.46 -6.49 11.48
N SER A 522 45.19 -6.90 11.69
CA SER A 522 44.65 -7.29 12.98
C SER A 522 43.96 -8.65 12.85
N ILE A 523 43.90 -9.45 13.90
CA ILE A 523 43.34 -10.80 13.85
C ILE A 523 42.29 -10.97 14.92
N TYR A 524 41.10 -11.51 14.53
CA TYR A 524 40.13 -12.09 15.43
C TYR A 524 40.11 -13.60 15.17
N GLY A 525 40.82 -14.40 15.98
CA GLY A 525 41.09 -15.82 15.76
C GLY A 525 40.33 -16.77 16.70
N THR A 526 39.15 -16.36 17.21
CA THR A 526 38.46 -17.10 18.29
C THR A 526 36.99 -17.43 17.92
N ILE A 527 36.63 -17.50 16.65
CA ILE A 527 35.29 -17.87 16.22
C ILE A 527 34.96 -19.28 16.71
N LYS A 528 33.83 -19.42 17.36
CA LYS A 528 33.27 -20.71 17.77
C LYS A 528 32.37 -21.30 16.67
N PRO A 529 32.22 -22.65 16.65
CA PRO A 529 31.13 -23.25 15.90
C PRO A 529 29.79 -22.63 16.32
N ASP A 530 28.88 -22.38 15.39
CA ASP A 530 27.61 -21.70 15.65
C ASP A 530 27.78 -20.28 16.23
N PRO A 531 28.36 -19.33 15.50
CA PRO A 531 28.70 -18.01 16.02
C PRO A 531 27.47 -17.27 16.54
N THR A 532 27.65 -16.54 17.64
CA THR A 532 26.56 -15.79 18.26
C THR A 532 26.55 -14.33 17.82
N LEU A 533 25.41 -13.64 18.02
CA LEU A 533 25.31 -12.20 17.81
C LEU A 533 26.32 -11.43 18.64
N GLY A 534 26.54 -11.86 19.89
CA GLY A 534 27.58 -11.29 20.78
C GLY A 534 28.96 -11.33 20.16
N GLN A 535 29.37 -12.49 19.58
CA GLN A 535 30.66 -12.59 18.88
C GLN A 535 30.75 -11.66 17.66
N THR A 536 29.68 -11.51 16.88
CA THR A 536 29.69 -10.58 15.74
C THR A 536 29.80 -9.11 16.17
N ILE A 537 29.22 -8.76 17.32
CA ILE A 537 29.39 -7.43 17.93
C ILE A 537 30.84 -7.21 18.38
N GLU A 538 31.49 -8.23 18.98
CA GLU A 538 32.91 -8.14 19.36
C GLU A 538 33.81 -7.86 18.15
N ILE A 539 33.58 -8.54 17.03
CA ILE A 539 34.34 -8.31 15.79
C ILE A 539 34.04 -6.89 15.27
N ALA A 540 32.77 -6.45 15.27
CA ALA A 540 32.41 -5.10 14.84
C ALA A 540 33.04 -4.01 15.72
N ARG A 541 33.20 -4.23 17.03
CA ARG A 541 33.96 -3.34 17.93
C ARG A 541 35.45 -3.31 17.59
N GLN A 542 36.03 -4.45 17.29
CA GLN A 542 37.42 -4.50 16.82
C GLN A 542 37.57 -3.77 15.49
N MET A 543 36.60 -3.86 14.57
CA MET A 543 36.56 -3.08 13.34
C MET A 543 36.47 -1.56 13.63
N ARG A 544 35.63 -1.13 14.56
CA ARG A 544 35.54 0.26 15.00
C ARG A 544 36.87 0.82 15.47
N ASP A 545 37.59 0.03 16.28
CA ASP A 545 38.86 0.44 16.91
C ASP A 545 40.03 0.37 15.92
N PHE A 546 40.03 -0.64 15.06
CA PHE A 546 41.09 -0.84 14.04
C PHE A 546 40.84 -0.11 12.74
N LYS A 547 39.58 0.18 12.35
CA LYS A 547 39.15 0.83 11.10
C LYS A 547 39.73 0.15 9.84
N PRO A 548 39.41 -1.12 9.60
CA PRO A 548 39.88 -1.83 8.41
C PRO A 548 39.22 -1.28 7.15
N ASP A 549 39.94 -1.23 6.04
CA ASP A 549 39.40 -1.10 4.68
C ASP A 549 39.03 -2.47 4.10
N THR A 550 39.61 -3.54 4.64
CA THR A 550 39.39 -4.91 4.18
C THR A 550 39.19 -5.88 5.35
N VAL A 551 38.20 -6.76 5.23
CA VAL A 551 38.02 -7.92 6.10
C VAL A 551 38.31 -9.18 5.31
N ILE A 552 39.19 -10.05 5.83
CA ILE A 552 39.53 -11.35 5.23
C ILE A 552 39.05 -12.45 6.17
N ALA A 553 37.98 -13.14 5.77
CA ALA A 553 37.44 -14.26 6.53
C ALA A 553 38.05 -15.58 6.03
N VAL A 554 38.64 -16.35 6.97
CA VAL A 554 39.31 -17.63 6.68
C VAL A 554 38.69 -18.71 7.54
N GLY A 555 37.97 -19.67 6.96
CA GLY A 555 37.36 -20.76 7.71
C GLY A 555 36.17 -21.42 7.03
N GLY A 556 35.48 -22.25 7.78
CA GLY A 556 34.19 -22.80 7.35
C GLY A 556 33.05 -21.77 7.43
N GLY A 557 31.81 -22.20 7.18
CA GLY A 557 30.64 -21.33 7.18
C GLY A 557 30.53 -20.43 8.42
N SER A 558 30.85 -20.95 9.61
CA SER A 558 30.80 -20.17 10.88
C SER A 558 31.68 -18.90 10.87
N ALA A 559 32.91 -19.00 10.38
CA ALA A 559 33.82 -17.87 10.31
C ALA A 559 33.40 -16.87 9.22
N LEU A 560 32.96 -17.38 8.06
CA LEU A 560 32.50 -16.55 6.95
C LEU A 560 31.22 -15.79 7.32
N ASP A 561 30.25 -16.48 7.94
CA ASP A 561 28.98 -15.89 8.35
C ASP A 561 29.16 -14.82 9.45
N ALA A 562 30.04 -15.12 10.46
CA ALA A 562 30.38 -14.14 11.49
C ALA A 562 31.01 -12.86 10.90
N ALA A 563 31.93 -13.00 9.94
CA ALA A 563 32.58 -11.87 9.28
C ALA A 563 31.58 -11.04 8.45
N LYS A 564 30.65 -11.68 7.72
CA LYS A 564 29.58 -11.01 6.97
C LYS A 564 28.73 -10.14 7.88
N ILE A 565 28.25 -10.70 8.99
CA ILE A 565 27.36 -10.00 9.91
C ILE A 565 28.13 -8.91 10.66
N ALA A 566 29.35 -9.18 11.11
CA ALA A 566 30.18 -8.18 11.79
C ALA A 566 30.47 -6.97 10.90
N ARG A 567 30.83 -7.21 9.63
CA ARG A 567 31.01 -6.15 8.62
C ARG A 567 29.74 -5.33 8.46
N TYR A 568 28.57 -5.98 8.28
CA TYR A 568 27.30 -5.30 8.10
C TYR A 568 26.96 -4.43 9.33
N ILE A 569 27.12 -4.97 10.53
CA ILE A 569 26.88 -4.23 11.79
C ILE A 569 27.84 -3.02 11.90
N TYR A 570 29.12 -3.21 11.58
CA TYR A 570 30.12 -2.15 11.61
C TYR A 570 29.77 -1.03 10.62
N GLU A 571 29.55 -1.33 9.35
CA GLU A 571 29.19 -0.34 8.34
C GLU A 571 27.90 0.41 8.68
N TYR A 572 26.88 -0.32 9.21
CA TYR A 572 25.66 0.33 9.68
C TYR A 572 25.92 1.29 10.85
N SER A 573 26.87 0.94 11.74
CA SER A 573 27.19 1.76 12.89
C SER A 573 27.87 3.09 12.56
N LEU A 574 28.46 3.25 11.36
CA LEU A 574 29.12 4.49 10.93
C LEU A 574 28.15 5.68 10.81
N ASP A 575 26.88 5.42 10.57
CA ASP A 575 25.80 6.41 10.48
C ASP A 575 25.00 6.53 11.80
N GLN A 576 25.41 5.86 12.87
CA GLN A 576 24.70 5.83 14.15
C GLN A 576 25.45 6.62 15.24
N GLU A 577 24.82 6.72 16.42
CA GLU A 577 25.44 7.26 17.60
C GLU A 577 26.70 6.45 18.00
N ALA A 578 27.71 7.11 18.58
CA ALA A 578 29.01 6.50 18.89
C ALA A 578 28.92 5.26 19.81
N ASP A 579 27.87 5.16 20.61
CA ASP A 579 27.60 4.05 21.54
C ASP A 579 26.79 2.90 20.94
N PHE A 580 26.41 2.96 19.66
CA PHE A 580 25.57 1.97 19.01
C PHE A 580 26.10 0.53 19.20
N LEU A 581 27.39 0.31 18.94
CA LEU A 581 28.02 -1.01 19.07
C LEU A 581 28.21 -1.44 20.55
N ASP A 582 28.04 -0.55 21.50
CA ASP A 582 28.15 -0.86 22.94
C ASP A 582 26.80 -1.32 23.53
N SER A 583 25.69 -1.16 22.79
CA SER A 583 24.36 -1.65 23.15
C SER A 583 23.98 -2.89 22.36
N TYR A 584 23.88 -4.04 23.06
CA TYR A 584 23.37 -5.29 22.49
C TYR A 584 21.94 -5.13 21.96
N GLU A 585 21.10 -4.36 22.65
CA GLU A 585 19.68 -4.12 22.29
C GLU A 585 19.56 -3.37 20.97
N LYS A 586 20.31 -2.26 20.77
CA LYS A 586 20.33 -1.50 19.51
C LYS A 586 20.77 -2.38 18.32
N VAL A 587 21.78 -3.22 18.52
CA VAL A 587 22.25 -4.14 17.48
C VAL A 587 21.24 -5.28 17.23
N SER A 588 20.58 -5.77 18.26
CA SER A 588 19.54 -6.79 18.14
C SER A 588 18.36 -6.31 17.28
N GLU A 589 17.98 -5.04 17.35
CA GLU A 589 16.97 -4.47 16.46
C GLU A 589 17.39 -4.47 14.99
N LEU A 590 18.68 -4.24 14.71
CA LEU A 590 19.22 -4.38 13.34
C LEU A 590 19.17 -5.83 12.87
N PHE A 591 19.48 -6.76 13.76
CA PHE A 591 19.39 -8.20 13.51
C PHE A 591 17.97 -8.63 13.11
N LEU A 592 16.93 -8.13 13.78
CA LEU A 592 15.54 -8.37 13.42
C LEU A 592 15.19 -7.81 12.03
N ARG A 593 15.76 -6.67 11.63
CA ARG A 593 15.56 -6.11 10.28
C ARG A 593 16.17 -6.97 9.17
N LEU A 594 17.30 -7.61 9.41
CA LEU A 594 17.89 -8.54 8.46
C LEU A 594 16.98 -9.75 8.21
N GLN A 595 16.33 -10.28 9.26
CA GLN A 595 15.33 -11.34 9.11
C GLN A 595 14.12 -10.90 8.29
N GLN A 596 13.64 -9.67 8.49
CA GLN A 596 12.52 -9.13 7.71
C GLN A 596 12.86 -9.00 6.22
N LYS A 597 14.08 -8.63 5.88
CA LYS A 597 14.54 -8.52 4.50
C LYS A 597 14.48 -9.83 3.72
N PHE A 598 14.48 -10.97 4.38
CA PHE A 598 14.32 -12.25 3.69
C PHE A 598 13.03 -12.33 2.85
N ILE A 599 11.92 -11.76 3.33
CA ILE A 599 10.66 -11.68 2.57
C ILE A 599 10.84 -10.83 1.31
N ASP A 600 11.57 -9.72 1.39
CA ASP A 600 11.85 -8.85 0.26
C ASP A 600 12.72 -9.56 -0.78
N ILE A 601 13.73 -10.30 -0.36
CA ILE A 601 14.58 -11.10 -1.24
C ILE A 601 13.76 -12.15 -2.01
N ARG A 602 12.87 -12.87 -1.36
CA ARG A 602 11.95 -13.81 -2.02
C ARG A 602 11.06 -13.12 -3.07
N LYS A 603 10.65 -11.89 -2.78
CA LYS A 603 9.93 -11.04 -3.76
C LYS A 603 10.86 -10.42 -4.80
N ARG A 604 12.18 -10.51 -4.63
CA ARG A 604 13.19 -9.88 -5.50
C ARG A 604 13.01 -8.36 -5.65
N ILE A 605 12.64 -7.68 -4.55
CA ILE A 605 12.32 -6.24 -4.53
C ILE A 605 13.27 -5.47 -3.57
N VAL A 606 14.40 -6.01 -3.23
CA VAL A 606 15.31 -5.34 -2.29
C VAL A 606 16.07 -4.22 -2.98
N LYS A 607 16.06 -3.05 -2.36
CA LYS A 607 16.91 -1.92 -2.71
C LYS A 607 18.10 -1.90 -1.75
N PHE A 608 19.30 -2.01 -2.32
CA PHE A 608 20.52 -1.96 -1.53
C PHE A 608 20.93 -0.51 -1.27
N LYS A 609 21.36 -0.24 -0.02
CA LYS A 609 22.27 0.84 0.29
C LYS A 609 23.61 0.20 0.62
N HIS A 610 24.61 0.40 -0.23
CA HIS A 610 25.96 -0.03 0.03
C HIS A 610 26.75 1.16 0.60
N GLN A 611 27.46 0.90 1.68
CA GLN A 611 28.37 1.89 2.28
C GLN A 611 29.81 1.45 2.04
N ASP A 612 30.30 1.32 0.90
CA ASP A 612 31.67 0.90 0.48
C ASP A 612 32.85 1.18 1.47
N ALA A 613 32.58 1.10 2.78
CA ALA A 613 33.55 1.40 3.81
C ALA A 613 34.56 0.27 4.01
N THR A 614 34.15 -0.99 3.72
CA THR A 614 34.96 -2.16 4.00
C THR A 614 34.69 -3.26 2.98
N ARG A 615 35.74 -3.74 2.30
CA ARG A 615 35.65 -4.90 1.41
C ARG A 615 35.70 -6.20 2.20
N LEU A 616 34.97 -7.23 1.74
CA LEU A 616 34.97 -8.55 2.34
C LEU A 616 35.54 -9.59 1.37
N PHE A 617 36.61 -10.23 1.80
CA PHE A 617 37.22 -11.39 1.15
C PHE A 617 36.85 -12.65 1.93
N CYS A 618 36.43 -13.70 1.26
CA CYS A 618 36.10 -14.97 1.89
C CYS A 618 36.98 -16.10 1.32
N ILE A 619 37.67 -16.82 2.20
CA ILE A 619 38.52 -17.98 1.90
C ILE A 619 37.90 -19.18 2.59
N PRO A 620 37.11 -20.00 1.87
CA PRO A 620 36.49 -21.18 2.47
C PRO A 620 37.51 -22.30 2.71
N THR A 621 37.38 -22.95 3.87
CA THR A 621 38.21 -24.09 4.28
C THR A 621 37.41 -25.37 4.42
N THR A 622 36.15 -25.38 3.97
CA THR A 622 35.28 -26.54 3.88
C THR A 622 34.58 -26.54 2.51
N SER A 623 34.25 -27.72 1.99
CA SER A 623 33.57 -27.89 0.71
C SER A 623 32.09 -28.23 0.96
N GLY A 624 31.31 -27.25 1.46
CA GLY A 624 29.90 -27.49 1.86
C GLY A 624 29.01 -26.28 1.68
N THR A 625 29.16 -25.30 2.52
CA THR A 625 28.18 -24.20 2.70
C THR A 625 28.09 -23.24 1.52
N GLY A 626 29.16 -23.09 0.70
CA GLY A 626 29.21 -22.06 -0.35
C GLY A 626 29.09 -20.63 0.18
N SER A 627 29.36 -20.39 1.48
CA SER A 627 29.15 -19.08 2.11
C SER A 627 29.98 -17.98 1.45
N GLU A 628 31.12 -18.30 0.86
CA GLU A 628 32.01 -17.36 0.14
C GLU A 628 31.34 -16.67 -1.06
N VAL A 629 30.23 -17.22 -1.59
CA VAL A 629 29.50 -16.67 -2.74
C VAL A 629 28.03 -16.37 -2.46
N THR A 630 27.58 -16.49 -1.22
CA THR A 630 26.16 -16.39 -0.87
C THR A 630 25.81 -15.12 -0.09
N PRO A 631 24.58 -14.60 -0.19
CA PRO A 631 24.06 -13.50 0.62
C PRO A 631 23.48 -13.96 1.96
N TYR A 632 23.79 -15.17 2.40
CA TYR A 632 23.25 -15.77 3.61
C TYR A 632 24.29 -15.82 4.73
N ALA A 633 23.81 -15.75 5.97
CA ALA A 633 24.60 -16.03 7.15
C ALA A 633 23.70 -16.63 8.25
N VAL A 634 24.22 -17.60 9.00
CA VAL A 634 23.49 -18.21 10.12
C VAL A 634 24.14 -17.76 11.42
N ILE A 635 23.38 -17.07 12.28
CA ILE A 635 23.85 -16.56 13.56
C ILE A 635 22.93 -17.05 14.69
N THR A 636 23.52 -17.39 15.84
CA THR A 636 22.80 -17.84 17.02
C THR A 636 22.51 -16.64 17.92
N ASP A 637 21.29 -16.50 18.40
CA ASP A 637 20.95 -15.54 19.43
C ASP A 637 21.49 -15.99 20.80
N ASP A 638 22.20 -15.11 21.51
CA ASP A 638 22.85 -15.44 22.75
C ASP A 638 21.86 -15.76 23.88
N ASN A 639 20.66 -15.18 23.85
CA ASN A 639 19.66 -15.31 24.90
C ASN A 639 18.76 -16.54 24.73
N THR A 640 18.33 -16.76 23.47
CA THR A 640 17.37 -17.83 23.15
C THR A 640 18.03 -19.11 22.65
N HIS A 641 19.30 -19.04 22.26
CA HIS A 641 20.06 -20.12 21.60
C HIS A 641 19.42 -20.59 20.27
N VAL A 642 18.55 -19.78 19.69
CA VAL A 642 17.92 -20.07 18.40
C VAL A 642 18.84 -19.64 17.27
N LYS A 643 19.00 -20.49 16.26
CA LYS A 643 19.74 -20.16 15.04
C LYS A 643 18.84 -19.45 14.06
N TYR A 644 19.27 -18.26 13.63
CA TYR A 644 18.57 -17.45 12.66
C TYR A 644 19.36 -17.36 11.36
N PRO A 645 18.82 -17.87 10.27
CA PRO A 645 19.38 -17.60 8.95
C PRO A 645 19.01 -16.17 8.52
N LEU A 646 20.03 -15.38 8.30
CA LEU A 646 19.93 -13.98 7.89
C LEU A 646 20.21 -13.86 6.40
N THR A 647 19.54 -12.91 5.75
CA THR A 647 19.68 -12.72 4.32
C THR A 647 19.66 -11.25 3.95
N ASP A 648 20.74 -10.79 3.36
CA ASP A 648 20.82 -9.50 2.68
C ASP A 648 21.84 -9.61 1.56
N TYR A 649 21.56 -9.04 0.39
CA TYR A 649 22.52 -9.08 -0.72
C TYR A 649 23.83 -8.34 -0.41
N GLU A 650 23.83 -7.44 0.55
CA GLU A 650 25.03 -6.79 1.06
C GLU A 650 25.97 -7.72 1.85
N LEU A 651 25.42 -8.86 2.31
CA LEU A 651 26.25 -9.92 2.92
C LEU A 651 27.05 -10.71 1.88
N THR A 652 26.79 -10.56 0.58
CA THR A 652 27.59 -11.20 -0.47
C THR A 652 29.01 -10.66 -0.41
N PRO A 653 30.02 -11.50 -0.25
CA PRO A 653 31.41 -11.05 -0.29
C PRO A 653 31.75 -10.39 -1.63
N GLN A 654 32.65 -9.41 -1.63
CA GLN A 654 33.17 -8.83 -2.86
C GLN A 654 34.13 -9.78 -3.57
N VAL A 655 34.94 -10.50 -2.79
CA VAL A 655 35.93 -11.43 -3.34
C VAL A 655 35.82 -12.80 -2.66
N ALA A 656 35.75 -13.84 -3.46
CA ALA A 656 35.91 -15.22 -3.00
C ALA A 656 37.25 -15.78 -3.50
N ILE A 657 38.02 -16.42 -2.61
CA ILE A 657 39.28 -17.10 -2.97
C ILE A 657 39.11 -18.58 -2.66
N VAL A 658 38.90 -19.37 -3.70
CA VAL A 658 38.56 -20.80 -3.63
C VAL A 658 39.83 -21.60 -3.94
N ASP A 659 40.73 -21.68 -2.95
CA ASP A 659 42.00 -22.39 -3.09
C ASP A 659 41.91 -23.79 -2.46
N PRO A 660 42.04 -24.86 -3.26
CA PRO A 660 41.97 -26.25 -2.80
C PRO A 660 42.97 -26.61 -1.69
N GLU A 661 44.06 -25.89 -1.55
CA GLU A 661 45.05 -26.19 -0.50
C GLU A 661 44.47 -26.05 0.90
N PHE A 662 43.48 -25.17 1.09
CA PHE A 662 42.79 -24.96 2.37
C PHE A 662 41.84 -26.09 2.78
N VAL A 663 41.55 -27.06 1.89
CA VAL A 663 40.67 -28.20 2.19
C VAL A 663 41.39 -29.54 2.23
N MET A 664 42.69 -29.61 1.96
CA MET A 664 43.43 -30.87 1.91
C MET A 664 43.50 -31.58 3.26
N THR A 665 43.49 -30.84 4.36
CA THR A 665 43.59 -31.38 5.73
C THR A 665 42.26 -31.60 6.45
N VAL A 666 41.14 -31.36 5.76
CA VAL A 666 39.79 -31.48 6.38
C VAL A 666 39.51 -32.91 6.82
N PRO A 667 39.03 -33.15 8.05
CA PRO A 667 38.73 -34.46 8.59
C PRO A 667 37.66 -35.21 7.78
N LYS A 668 37.77 -36.52 7.63
CA LYS A 668 36.88 -37.40 6.85
C LYS A 668 35.39 -37.16 7.13
N ARG A 669 35.01 -37.09 8.41
CA ARG A 669 33.63 -36.86 8.83
C ARG A 669 33.08 -35.50 8.29
N THR A 670 33.91 -34.48 8.32
CA THR A 670 33.56 -33.17 7.80
C THR A 670 33.42 -33.20 6.29
N VAL A 671 34.34 -33.92 5.58
CA VAL A 671 34.23 -34.07 4.11
C VAL A 671 32.94 -34.77 3.71
N ALA A 672 32.57 -35.88 4.39
CA ALA A 672 31.32 -36.60 4.11
C ALA A 672 30.11 -35.67 4.29
N LEU A 673 29.99 -35.02 5.45
CA LEU A 673 28.80 -34.22 5.75
C LEU A 673 28.72 -32.93 4.92
N SER A 674 29.85 -32.23 4.70
CA SER A 674 29.86 -31.04 3.86
C SER A 674 29.62 -31.34 2.38
N GLY A 675 30.14 -32.49 1.88
CA GLY A 675 29.89 -32.92 0.50
C GLY A 675 28.42 -33.29 0.23
N LEU A 676 27.77 -33.94 1.19
CA LEU A 676 26.34 -34.26 1.11
C LEU A 676 25.46 -32.98 1.23
N ASP A 677 25.91 -31.99 2.01
CA ASP A 677 25.30 -30.69 2.06
C ASP A 677 25.38 -29.96 0.71
N THR A 678 26.57 -29.98 0.08
CA THR A 678 26.76 -29.47 -1.30
C THR A 678 25.81 -30.13 -2.29
N LEU A 679 25.64 -31.46 -2.18
CA LEU A 679 24.71 -32.20 -3.05
C LEU A 679 23.27 -31.73 -2.87
N SER A 680 22.85 -31.55 -1.62
CA SER A 680 21.52 -31.05 -1.31
C SER A 680 21.29 -29.65 -1.85
N HIS A 681 22.23 -28.74 -1.64
CA HIS A 681 22.20 -27.37 -2.19
C HIS A 681 21.98 -27.40 -3.70
N ALA A 682 22.72 -28.23 -4.41
CA ALA A 682 22.65 -28.35 -5.85
C ALA A 682 21.33 -29.01 -6.32
N LEU A 683 20.85 -30.07 -5.65
CA LEU A 683 19.58 -30.72 -5.98
C LEU A 683 18.38 -29.82 -5.76
N GLU A 684 18.30 -29.18 -4.60
CA GLU A 684 17.17 -28.29 -4.28
C GLU A 684 17.16 -27.04 -5.17
N SER A 685 18.31 -26.43 -5.41
CA SER A 685 18.42 -25.26 -6.29
C SER A 685 18.06 -25.57 -7.75
N TYR A 686 18.30 -26.81 -8.22
CA TYR A 686 17.95 -27.22 -9.58
C TYR A 686 16.44 -27.33 -9.80
N VAL A 687 15.69 -27.85 -8.81
CA VAL A 687 14.25 -28.08 -8.90
C VAL A 687 13.42 -26.93 -8.31
N SER A 688 14.04 -25.97 -7.66
CA SER A 688 13.39 -24.81 -7.04
C SER A 688 12.47 -24.09 -8.02
N VAL A 689 11.37 -23.51 -7.52
CA VAL A 689 10.49 -22.63 -8.33
C VAL A 689 11.20 -21.37 -8.84
N MET A 690 12.36 -21.05 -8.27
CA MET A 690 13.22 -19.92 -8.68
C MET A 690 14.32 -20.34 -9.67
N ALA A 691 14.48 -21.63 -9.93
CA ALA A 691 15.48 -22.12 -10.86
C ALA A 691 15.28 -21.55 -12.27
N SER A 692 16.38 -21.28 -12.94
CA SER A 692 16.40 -20.72 -14.30
C SER A 692 17.45 -21.42 -15.17
N ASP A 693 17.41 -21.16 -16.47
CA ASP A 693 18.41 -21.67 -17.40
C ASP A 693 19.83 -21.12 -17.11
N LEU A 694 19.93 -20.04 -16.33
CA LEU A 694 21.21 -19.51 -15.88
C LEU A 694 21.74 -20.17 -14.60
N THR A 695 20.87 -20.65 -13.71
CA THR A 695 21.27 -21.27 -12.43
C THR A 695 21.39 -22.80 -12.50
N ARG A 696 20.53 -23.47 -13.29
CA ARG A 696 20.57 -24.93 -13.43
C ARG A 696 21.90 -25.50 -13.90
N PRO A 697 22.65 -24.88 -14.83
CA PRO A 697 23.97 -25.37 -15.22
C PRO A 697 24.95 -25.47 -14.04
N TRP A 698 24.96 -24.50 -13.13
CA TRP A 698 25.81 -24.54 -11.92
C TRP A 698 25.40 -25.67 -10.98
N SER A 699 24.08 -25.81 -10.73
CA SER A 699 23.55 -26.91 -9.91
C SER A 699 23.89 -28.26 -10.49
N LEU A 700 23.71 -28.46 -11.82
CA LEU A 700 23.97 -29.75 -12.48
C LEU A 700 25.45 -30.09 -12.47
N GLN A 701 26.33 -29.12 -12.69
CA GLN A 701 27.77 -29.32 -12.64
C GLN A 701 28.21 -29.66 -11.19
N ALA A 702 27.67 -29.00 -10.19
CA ALA A 702 27.94 -29.31 -8.79
C ALA A 702 27.50 -30.76 -8.44
N ILE A 703 26.30 -31.18 -8.88
CA ILE A 703 25.81 -32.56 -8.69
C ILE A 703 26.76 -33.56 -9.31
N LYS A 704 27.22 -33.36 -10.56
CA LYS A 704 28.17 -34.26 -11.23
C LYS A 704 29.48 -34.37 -10.46
N LEU A 705 30.06 -33.20 -10.09
CA LEU A 705 31.34 -33.18 -9.35
C LEU A 705 31.23 -33.95 -8.01
N VAL A 706 30.14 -33.73 -7.25
CA VAL A 706 29.92 -34.47 -6.00
C VAL A 706 29.77 -35.97 -6.25
N MET A 707 28.94 -36.37 -7.21
CA MET A 707 28.66 -37.78 -7.48
C MET A 707 29.89 -38.56 -7.97
N GLU A 708 30.83 -37.88 -8.60
CA GLU A 708 32.08 -38.48 -9.15
C GLU A 708 33.24 -38.44 -8.14
N ASN A 709 33.23 -37.46 -7.20
CA ASN A 709 34.46 -37.20 -6.43
C ASN A 709 34.29 -37.35 -4.89
N LEU A 710 33.06 -37.35 -4.33
CA LEU A 710 32.90 -37.33 -2.87
C LEU A 710 33.49 -38.58 -2.20
N GLU A 711 33.32 -39.76 -2.78
CA GLU A 711 33.84 -41.03 -2.23
C GLU A 711 35.38 -41.02 -2.19
N GLU A 712 36.02 -40.56 -3.27
CA GLU A 712 37.49 -40.48 -3.35
C GLU A 712 38.03 -39.36 -2.45
N SER A 713 37.37 -38.23 -2.40
CA SER A 713 37.70 -37.15 -1.49
C SER A 713 37.59 -37.56 -0.01
N TYR A 714 36.60 -38.38 0.34
CA TYR A 714 36.47 -38.97 1.68
C TYR A 714 37.59 -39.96 2.03
N LYS A 715 38.05 -40.78 1.04
CA LYS A 715 39.15 -41.75 1.22
C LYS A 715 40.53 -41.08 1.34
N PHE A 716 40.68 -39.84 0.83
CA PHE A 716 41.96 -39.14 0.79
C PHE A 716 42.62 -39.06 2.15
N ASP A 717 43.91 -39.43 2.21
CA ASP A 717 44.76 -39.31 3.39
C ASP A 717 45.86 -38.26 3.13
N PRO A 718 45.82 -37.09 3.81
CA PRO A 718 46.83 -36.05 3.64
C PRO A 718 48.26 -36.47 4.01
N LYS A 719 48.43 -37.57 4.77
CA LYS A 719 49.75 -38.12 5.09
C LYS A 719 50.34 -39.00 3.95
N HIS A 720 49.45 -39.48 3.08
CA HIS A 720 49.81 -40.31 1.92
C HIS A 720 49.03 -39.81 0.70
N PRO A 721 49.31 -38.59 0.21
CA PRO A 721 48.53 -37.99 -0.86
C PRO A 721 48.66 -38.74 -2.16
N THR A 722 47.52 -38.83 -2.91
CA THR A 722 47.46 -39.35 -4.27
C THR A 722 46.93 -38.25 -5.20
N LEU A 723 47.39 -38.19 -6.43
CA LEU A 723 46.90 -37.20 -7.41
C LEU A 723 45.40 -37.28 -7.59
N GLN A 724 44.84 -38.51 -7.58
CA GLN A 724 43.38 -38.70 -7.70
C GLN A 724 42.64 -38.13 -6.48
N GLY A 725 43.16 -38.32 -5.26
CA GLY A 725 42.55 -37.83 -4.05
C GLY A 725 42.65 -36.31 -3.92
N GLU A 726 43.79 -35.72 -4.32
CA GLU A 726 43.96 -34.25 -4.38
C GLU A 726 42.96 -33.66 -5.37
N GLN A 727 42.86 -34.24 -6.60
CA GLN A 727 41.90 -33.77 -7.59
C GLN A 727 40.46 -33.92 -7.12
N ALA A 728 40.13 -34.97 -6.40
CA ALA A 728 38.82 -35.17 -5.82
C ALA A 728 38.49 -34.09 -4.74
N ARG A 729 39.46 -33.71 -3.90
CA ARG A 729 39.32 -32.60 -2.93
C ARG A 729 39.08 -31.27 -3.65
N GLU A 730 39.86 -30.99 -4.66
CA GLU A 730 39.73 -29.81 -5.50
C GLU A 730 38.34 -29.73 -6.15
N ASN A 731 37.92 -30.84 -6.82
CA ASN A 731 36.60 -30.93 -7.48
C ASN A 731 35.44 -30.73 -6.49
N MET A 732 35.55 -31.26 -5.28
CA MET A 732 34.54 -31.04 -4.22
C MET A 732 34.50 -29.59 -3.75
N HIS A 733 35.65 -28.91 -3.73
CA HIS A 733 35.70 -27.50 -3.36
C HIS A 733 34.99 -26.61 -4.40
N TYR A 734 35.26 -26.89 -5.68
CA TYR A 734 34.54 -26.20 -6.77
C TYR A 734 33.03 -26.53 -6.81
N ALA A 735 32.66 -27.76 -6.48
CA ALA A 735 31.26 -28.18 -6.40
C ALA A 735 30.49 -27.33 -5.33
N ALA A 736 31.11 -27.10 -4.18
CA ALA A 736 30.51 -26.29 -3.12
C ALA A 736 30.29 -24.85 -3.55
N THR A 737 31.26 -24.24 -4.21
CA THR A 737 31.14 -22.88 -4.75
C THR A 737 30.08 -22.79 -5.84
N LEU A 738 30.04 -23.74 -6.80
CA LEU A 738 28.99 -23.79 -7.85
C LEU A 738 27.60 -23.95 -7.27
N ALA A 739 27.44 -24.85 -6.28
CA ALA A 739 26.18 -24.99 -5.56
C ALA A 739 25.78 -23.70 -4.85
N GLY A 740 26.73 -23.03 -4.20
CA GLY A 740 26.59 -21.72 -3.59
C GLY A 740 26.08 -20.65 -4.56
N MET A 741 26.71 -20.53 -5.73
CA MET A 741 26.29 -19.62 -6.80
C MET A 741 24.85 -19.94 -7.28
N ALA A 742 24.50 -21.22 -7.37
CA ALA A 742 23.17 -21.64 -7.81
C ALA A 742 22.11 -21.28 -6.78
N PHE A 743 22.23 -21.75 -5.52
CA PHE A 743 21.17 -21.55 -4.55
C PHE A 743 21.06 -20.11 -4.03
N SER A 744 22.11 -19.32 -4.08
CA SER A 744 22.04 -17.87 -3.82
C SER A 744 21.01 -17.17 -4.70
N ASN A 745 20.81 -17.69 -5.92
CA ASN A 745 19.98 -17.10 -6.93
C ASN A 745 18.68 -17.86 -7.20
N SER A 746 18.56 -19.11 -6.73
CA SER A 746 17.37 -19.96 -6.92
C SER A 746 16.77 -20.51 -5.63
N PHE A 747 17.34 -20.23 -4.47
CA PHE A 747 16.93 -20.73 -3.16
C PHE A 747 16.96 -22.25 -3.01
N LEU A 748 16.53 -22.72 -1.86
CA LEU A 748 16.49 -24.12 -1.44
C LEU A 748 15.02 -24.61 -1.33
N GLY A 749 14.78 -25.73 -0.68
CA GLY A 749 13.47 -26.34 -0.53
C GLY A 749 13.25 -26.97 0.86
N ILE A 750 12.35 -27.96 0.90
CA ILE A 750 11.93 -28.58 2.16
C ILE A 750 12.95 -29.55 2.75
N ASN A 751 13.99 -29.94 2.03
CA ASN A 751 15.09 -30.73 2.62
C ASN A 751 15.79 -29.90 3.70
N HIS A 752 16.14 -28.64 3.38
CA HIS A 752 16.69 -27.72 4.35
C HIS A 752 15.69 -27.35 5.43
N SER A 753 14.40 -27.17 5.10
CA SER A 753 13.37 -26.87 6.09
C SER A 753 13.26 -27.96 7.18
N LEU A 754 13.28 -29.23 6.79
CA LEU A 754 13.24 -30.37 7.69
C LEU A 754 14.55 -30.48 8.50
N ALA A 755 15.69 -30.36 7.83
CA ALA A 755 17.01 -30.47 8.44
C ALA A 755 17.29 -29.37 9.49
N HIS A 756 16.88 -28.14 9.25
CA HIS A 756 17.00 -27.06 10.24
C HIS A 756 16.31 -27.42 11.55
N LYS A 757 15.14 -28.06 11.48
CA LYS A 757 14.34 -28.36 12.67
C LYS A 757 14.81 -29.63 13.36
N THR A 758 15.10 -30.70 12.61
CA THR A 758 15.62 -31.96 13.18
C THR A 758 17.04 -31.78 13.73
N GLY A 759 17.89 -31.04 12.99
CA GLY A 759 19.24 -30.71 13.45
C GLY A 759 19.26 -29.92 14.76
N GLY A 760 18.43 -28.88 14.83
CA GLY A 760 18.32 -28.03 16.05
C GLY A 760 17.72 -28.78 17.24
N GLU A 761 16.67 -29.60 17.03
CA GLU A 761 15.99 -30.36 18.11
C GLU A 761 16.85 -31.46 18.70
N PHE A 762 17.52 -32.25 17.85
CA PHE A 762 18.25 -33.46 18.29
C PHE A 762 19.75 -33.25 18.35
N GLY A 763 20.27 -32.05 18.14
CA GLY A 763 21.70 -31.73 18.17
C GLY A 763 22.50 -32.42 17.05
N LEU A 764 21.88 -32.70 15.89
CA LEU A 764 22.55 -33.34 14.76
C LEU A 764 23.38 -32.31 13.97
N PRO A 765 24.59 -32.68 13.49
CA PRO A 765 25.33 -31.87 12.53
C PRO A 765 24.48 -31.57 11.31
N HIS A 766 24.53 -30.32 10.78
CA HIS A 766 23.69 -29.86 9.69
C HIS A 766 23.71 -30.79 8.46
N GLY A 767 24.91 -31.15 7.96
CA GLY A 767 25.04 -32.04 6.81
C GLY A 767 24.50 -33.46 7.06
N LEU A 768 24.45 -33.94 8.32
CA LEU A 768 23.80 -35.19 8.67
C LEU A 768 22.28 -35.08 8.60
N ALA A 769 21.71 -34.03 9.18
CA ALA A 769 20.26 -33.77 9.14
C ALA A 769 19.77 -33.62 7.69
N ILE A 770 20.52 -32.90 6.85
CA ILE A 770 20.29 -32.78 5.39
C ILE A 770 20.28 -34.16 4.69
N SER A 771 21.27 -35.00 5.01
CA SER A 771 21.39 -36.33 4.38
C SER A 771 20.21 -37.24 4.70
N ILE A 772 19.73 -37.18 5.94
CA ILE A 772 18.59 -38.01 6.39
C ILE A 772 17.31 -37.67 5.64
N ALA A 773 17.02 -36.40 5.38
CA ALA A 773 15.80 -35.98 4.71
C ALA A 773 15.85 -36.12 3.17
N MET A 774 17.04 -36.11 2.57
CA MET A 774 17.27 -35.91 1.12
C MET A 774 16.44 -36.82 0.22
N GLN A 775 16.53 -38.12 0.40
CA GLN A 775 15.86 -39.09 -0.46
C GLN A 775 14.32 -39.00 -0.34
N HIS A 776 13.84 -38.81 0.87
CA HIS A 776 12.40 -38.68 1.13
C HIS A 776 11.83 -37.46 0.43
N VAL A 777 12.56 -36.34 0.44
CA VAL A 777 12.18 -35.12 -0.27
C VAL A 777 12.24 -35.26 -1.78
N ILE A 778 13.27 -35.96 -2.34
CA ILE A 778 13.33 -36.24 -3.78
C ILE A 778 12.11 -37.06 -4.22
N ARG A 779 11.74 -38.12 -3.50
CA ARG A 779 10.54 -38.92 -3.79
C ARG A 779 9.26 -38.11 -3.63
N TYR A 780 9.15 -37.29 -2.58
CA TYR A 780 8.00 -36.44 -2.39
C TYR A 780 7.78 -35.43 -3.52
N ASN A 781 8.85 -34.78 -3.98
CA ASN A 781 8.81 -33.84 -5.09
C ASN A 781 8.79 -34.55 -6.48
N GLY A 782 9.35 -35.72 -6.61
CA GLY A 782 9.57 -36.44 -7.90
C GLY A 782 8.35 -37.21 -8.42
N VAL A 783 7.14 -36.71 -8.15
CA VAL A 783 5.89 -37.35 -8.61
C VAL A 783 5.30 -36.62 -9.81
N SER A 784 4.39 -37.27 -10.54
CA SER A 784 3.62 -36.71 -11.64
C SER A 784 2.14 -36.64 -11.31
N GLY A 785 1.34 -36.03 -12.19
CA GLY A 785 -0.11 -35.98 -12.08
C GLY A 785 -0.65 -34.77 -11.34
N ASN A 786 -1.74 -34.95 -10.57
CA ASN A 786 -2.42 -33.83 -9.89
C ASN A 786 -1.70 -33.40 -8.61
N VAL A 787 -0.66 -32.61 -8.77
CA VAL A 787 0.18 -32.10 -7.66
C VAL A 787 -0.10 -30.64 -7.41
N LYS A 788 -0.31 -30.26 -6.14
CA LYS A 788 -0.37 -28.86 -5.75
C LYS A 788 1.03 -28.25 -5.89
N ARG A 789 1.22 -27.44 -6.91
CA ARG A 789 2.48 -26.71 -7.11
C ARG A 789 2.56 -25.47 -6.19
N SER A 790 3.76 -24.95 -5.99
CA SER A 790 3.97 -23.67 -5.32
C SER A 790 3.28 -22.53 -6.06
N VAL A 791 2.84 -21.51 -5.29
CA VAL A 791 2.14 -20.31 -5.80
C VAL A 791 3.07 -19.26 -6.40
N TYR A 792 4.31 -19.59 -6.72
CA TYR A 792 5.26 -18.62 -7.28
C TYR A 792 4.88 -18.23 -8.73
N PRO A 793 4.81 -16.93 -9.07
CA PRO A 793 4.22 -16.47 -10.34
C PRO A 793 4.92 -16.95 -11.61
N ARG A 794 6.24 -17.18 -11.58
CA ARG A 794 7.00 -17.66 -12.76
C ARG A 794 6.94 -19.17 -12.95
N TYR A 795 6.51 -19.91 -11.93
CA TYR A 795 6.42 -21.36 -12.00
C TYR A 795 5.15 -21.76 -12.77
N GLU A 796 5.29 -21.96 -14.08
CA GLU A 796 4.16 -22.15 -15.00
C GLU A 796 3.51 -23.50 -14.89
N GLU A 797 4.34 -24.55 -14.78
CA GLU A 797 3.90 -25.94 -14.66
C GLU A 797 4.71 -26.67 -13.60
N TYR A 798 4.17 -27.76 -13.07
CA TYR A 798 4.91 -28.66 -12.19
C TYR A 798 5.85 -29.52 -13.03
N ARG A 799 7.15 -29.50 -12.73
CA ARG A 799 8.18 -30.16 -13.54
C ARG A 799 9.24 -30.91 -12.71
N ALA A 800 9.10 -31.00 -11.40
CA ALA A 800 10.14 -31.54 -10.54
C ALA A 800 10.49 -32.98 -10.85
N GLN A 801 9.52 -33.84 -11.26
CA GLN A 801 9.81 -35.20 -11.67
C GLN A 801 10.74 -35.22 -12.89
N ARG A 802 10.42 -34.46 -13.93
CA ARG A 802 11.26 -34.30 -15.12
C ARG A 802 12.64 -33.73 -14.77
N ASP A 803 12.71 -32.73 -13.92
CA ASP A 803 13.97 -32.12 -13.51
C ASP A 803 14.89 -33.10 -12.77
N TYR A 804 14.36 -33.92 -11.86
CA TYR A 804 15.14 -35.01 -11.24
C TYR A 804 15.53 -36.12 -12.25
N ALA A 805 14.64 -36.47 -13.17
CA ALA A 805 14.95 -37.42 -14.24
C ALA A 805 16.06 -36.91 -15.18
N ASP A 806 16.08 -35.59 -15.47
CA ASP A 806 17.13 -34.95 -16.26
C ASP A 806 18.48 -34.99 -15.54
N ILE A 807 18.52 -34.81 -14.22
CA ILE A 807 19.72 -35.03 -13.40
C ILE A 807 20.18 -36.50 -13.54
N ALA A 808 19.25 -37.44 -13.37
CA ALA A 808 19.57 -38.88 -13.50
C ALA A 808 20.16 -39.22 -14.87
N ARG A 809 19.58 -38.70 -15.98
CA ARG A 809 20.11 -38.85 -17.34
C ARG A 809 21.51 -38.26 -17.48
N ALA A 810 21.72 -37.06 -16.94
CA ALA A 810 23.02 -36.40 -16.98
C ALA A 810 24.12 -37.12 -16.20
N LEU A 811 23.74 -37.97 -15.21
CA LEU A 811 24.61 -38.86 -14.46
C LEU A 811 24.74 -40.27 -15.13
N GLY A 812 24.15 -40.46 -16.31
CA GLY A 812 24.19 -41.74 -17.04
C GLY A 812 23.35 -42.87 -16.41
N LEU A 813 22.43 -42.56 -15.51
CA LEU A 813 21.53 -43.54 -14.90
C LEU A 813 20.48 -44.02 -15.90
N LYS A 814 20.03 -45.26 -15.73
CA LYS A 814 19.10 -45.92 -16.66
C LYS A 814 17.72 -46.05 -16.03
N GLY A 815 16.67 -45.73 -16.78
CA GLY A 815 15.26 -45.94 -16.48
C GLY A 815 14.43 -45.74 -17.75
N LYS A 816 13.27 -46.39 -17.85
CA LYS A 816 12.36 -46.29 -19.00
C LYS A 816 11.40 -45.10 -18.85
N THR A 817 11.12 -44.71 -17.64
CA THR A 817 10.23 -43.61 -17.29
C THR A 817 10.96 -42.60 -16.40
N ASP A 818 10.42 -41.40 -16.29
CA ASP A 818 10.95 -40.37 -15.37
C ASP A 818 10.88 -40.83 -13.91
N GLU A 819 9.85 -41.60 -13.53
CA GLU A 819 9.70 -42.19 -12.20
C GLU A 819 10.83 -43.17 -11.88
N GLU A 820 11.13 -44.10 -12.82
CA GLU A 820 12.25 -45.01 -12.67
C GLU A 820 13.59 -44.28 -12.56
N LEU A 821 13.78 -43.18 -13.28
CA LEU A 821 14.97 -42.34 -13.19
C LEU A 821 15.09 -41.60 -11.86
N VAL A 822 13.98 -41.09 -11.30
CA VAL A 822 13.95 -40.51 -9.97
C VAL A 822 14.37 -41.51 -8.90
N GLU A 823 13.82 -42.72 -8.97
CA GLU A 823 14.21 -43.80 -8.02
C GLU A 823 15.66 -44.23 -8.21
N ALA A 824 16.16 -44.34 -9.46
CA ALA A 824 17.57 -44.60 -9.73
C ALA A 824 18.50 -43.54 -9.16
N LEU A 825 18.10 -42.27 -9.17
CA LEU A 825 18.81 -41.17 -8.53
C LEU A 825 18.85 -41.34 -7.01
N CYS A 826 17.72 -41.63 -6.36
CA CYS A 826 17.66 -41.91 -4.92
C CYS A 826 18.58 -43.08 -4.53
N GLN A 827 18.58 -44.18 -5.29
CA GLN A 827 19.45 -45.32 -5.03
C GLN A 827 20.94 -44.99 -5.22
N LYS A 828 21.29 -44.13 -6.18
CA LYS A 828 22.67 -43.69 -6.38
C LYS A 828 23.14 -42.83 -5.20
N ILE A 829 22.26 -41.94 -4.69
CA ILE A 829 22.52 -41.10 -3.50
C ILE A 829 22.69 -41.98 -2.25
N ASP A 830 21.84 -42.99 -2.09
CA ASP A 830 21.92 -43.93 -0.98
C ASP A 830 23.26 -44.66 -0.94
N LYS A 831 23.70 -45.17 -2.07
CA LYS A 831 25.01 -45.81 -2.24
C LYS A 831 26.16 -44.86 -1.90
N LEU A 832 26.05 -43.60 -2.30
CA LEU A 832 27.06 -42.59 -1.98
C LEU A 832 27.13 -42.32 -0.49
N MET A 833 25.98 -42.19 0.19
CA MET A 833 25.92 -41.98 1.66
C MET A 833 26.59 -43.12 2.42
N HIS A 834 26.30 -44.35 2.07
CA HIS A 834 26.93 -45.50 2.69
C HIS A 834 28.45 -45.58 2.38
N ALA A 835 28.89 -45.18 1.17
CA ALA A 835 30.32 -45.19 0.79
C ALA A 835 31.14 -44.15 1.60
N VAL A 836 30.48 -43.15 2.23
CA VAL A 836 31.12 -42.17 3.07
C VAL A 836 30.71 -42.27 4.56
N ASP A 837 30.30 -43.50 4.97
CA ASP A 837 29.92 -43.87 6.35
C ASP A 837 28.84 -43.00 6.98
N VAL A 838 27.81 -42.63 6.18
CA VAL A 838 26.61 -41.87 6.62
C VAL A 838 25.37 -42.74 6.55
N GLU A 839 24.78 -43.03 7.70
CA GLU A 839 23.51 -43.73 7.82
C GLU A 839 22.33 -42.74 7.85
N PRO A 840 21.46 -42.69 6.83
CA PRO A 840 20.45 -41.65 6.68
C PRO A 840 19.15 -41.94 7.47
N LYS A 841 19.23 -42.20 8.77
CA LYS A 841 18.09 -42.40 9.68
C LYS A 841 18.28 -41.72 11.00
N LEU A 842 17.23 -41.08 11.52
CA LEU A 842 17.26 -40.43 12.83
C LEU A 842 17.57 -41.41 13.95
N SER A 843 16.92 -42.59 13.95
CA SER A 843 17.10 -43.63 14.95
C SER A 843 18.54 -44.21 14.99
N ALA A 844 19.19 -44.34 13.87
CA ALA A 844 20.58 -44.79 13.76
C ALA A 844 21.59 -43.77 14.28
N ASN A 845 21.18 -42.49 14.33
CA ASN A 845 22.00 -41.37 14.79
C ASN A 845 21.65 -40.93 16.23
N GLY A 846 21.07 -41.81 17.04
CA GLY A 846 20.88 -41.61 18.47
C GLY A 846 19.58 -40.92 18.90
N VAL A 847 18.69 -40.67 17.95
CA VAL A 847 17.38 -40.11 18.26
C VAL A 847 16.45 -41.19 18.79
N THR A 848 16.00 -41.07 20.05
CA THR A 848 15.09 -42.03 20.65
C THR A 848 13.64 -41.83 20.13
N LYS A 849 12.89 -42.96 20.00
CA LYS A 849 11.50 -42.93 19.58
C LYS A 849 10.65 -41.99 20.44
N LYS A 850 10.84 -41.99 21.75
CA LYS A 850 10.12 -41.14 22.69
C LYS A 850 10.40 -39.65 22.46
N ALA A 851 11.64 -39.25 22.22
CA ALA A 851 12.01 -37.86 21.93
C ALA A 851 11.43 -37.42 20.56
N PHE A 852 11.53 -38.31 19.58
CA PHE A 852 10.98 -38.05 18.24
C PHE A 852 9.45 -37.81 18.28
N GLU A 853 8.69 -38.76 18.87
CA GLU A 853 7.22 -38.65 18.96
C GLU A 853 6.76 -37.39 19.73
N ALA A 854 7.48 -37.00 20.80
CA ALA A 854 7.17 -35.80 21.59
C ALA A 854 7.37 -34.49 20.77
N ALA A 855 8.27 -34.48 19.81
CA ALA A 855 8.61 -33.30 19.01
C ALA A 855 7.88 -33.23 17.65
N LEU A 856 7.34 -34.32 17.15
CA LEU A 856 6.90 -34.54 15.77
C LEU A 856 5.96 -33.43 15.25
N ASP A 857 4.86 -33.18 15.95
CA ASP A 857 3.86 -32.19 15.50
C ASP A 857 4.42 -30.77 15.48
N ARG A 858 5.24 -30.43 16.47
CA ARG A 858 5.92 -29.15 16.55
C ARG A 858 6.94 -28.99 15.43
N LEU A 859 7.76 -30.01 15.18
CA LEU A 859 8.76 -30.00 14.11
C LEU A 859 8.09 -29.87 12.72
N ALA A 860 6.99 -30.59 12.48
CA ALA A 860 6.23 -30.50 11.21
C ALA A 860 5.74 -29.06 10.95
N SER A 861 5.16 -28.43 11.98
CA SER A 861 4.69 -27.04 11.88
C SER A 861 5.82 -26.06 11.67
N LEU A 862 6.91 -26.19 12.39
CA LEU A 862 8.09 -25.32 12.25
C LEU A 862 8.82 -25.51 10.92
N ALA A 863 8.87 -26.75 10.38
CA ALA A 863 9.45 -26.99 9.07
C ALA A 863 8.57 -26.44 7.96
N TYR A 864 7.26 -26.52 8.09
CA TYR A 864 6.34 -25.88 7.15
C TYR A 864 6.55 -24.35 7.10
N ASP A 865 6.75 -23.72 8.25
CA ASP A 865 6.95 -22.25 8.35
C ASP A 865 8.40 -21.82 8.06
N ASP A 866 9.29 -22.76 7.75
CA ASP A 866 10.68 -22.44 7.44
C ASP A 866 10.81 -21.62 6.13
N GLN A 867 11.78 -20.74 6.09
CA GLN A 867 12.05 -19.83 4.98
C GLN A 867 12.39 -20.53 3.64
N CYS A 868 12.87 -21.76 3.67
CA CYS A 868 13.19 -22.53 2.46
C CYS A 868 11.95 -23.16 1.84
N THR A 869 10.92 -23.46 2.61
CA THR A 869 9.67 -24.13 2.16
C THR A 869 8.99 -23.46 0.96
N PRO A 870 8.85 -22.12 0.87
CA PRO A 870 8.16 -21.48 -0.26
C PRO A 870 8.84 -21.65 -1.63
N ALA A 871 10.12 -21.98 -1.67
CA ALA A 871 10.84 -22.20 -2.91
C ALA A 871 10.74 -23.66 -3.41
N ASN A 872 10.19 -24.56 -2.60
CA ASN A 872 10.00 -25.96 -2.98
C ASN A 872 9.00 -26.09 -4.15
N PRO A 873 9.23 -26.96 -5.15
CA PRO A 873 8.35 -27.07 -6.32
C PRO A 873 6.95 -27.56 -5.97
N ARG A 874 6.82 -28.55 -5.08
CA ARG A 874 5.55 -29.04 -4.55
C ARG A 874 5.22 -28.30 -3.27
N GLN A 875 4.03 -27.70 -3.22
CA GLN A 875 3.54 -27.04 -2.00
C GLN A 875 3.20 -28.08 -0.94
N PRO A 876 3.95 -28.17 0.18
CA PRO A 876 3.62 -29.14 1.22
C PRO A 876 2.41 -28.68 2.04
N TYR A 877 1.72 -29.65 2.66
CA TYR A 877 0.87 -29.45 3.82
C TYR A 877 1.66 -29.79 5.09
N ILE A 878 1.16 -29.38 6.25
CA ILE A 878 1.79 -29.72 7.56
C ILE A 878 1.82 -31.24 7.73
N GLU A 879 0.77 -31.96 7.31
CA GLU A 879 0.70 -33.42 7.35
C GLU A 879 1.74 -34.09 6.40
N ASP A 880 2.05 -33.47 5.25
CA ASP A 880 3.13 -33.95 4.40
C ASP A 880 4.49 -33.84 5.11
N MET A 881 4.73 -32.70 5.78
CA MET A 881 5.95 -32.50 6.57
C MET A 881 6.06 -33.48 7.71
N LYS A 882 4.94 -33.78 8.37
CA LYS A 882 4.85 -34.79 9.43
C LYS A 882 5.18 -36.18 8.90
N GLN A 883 4.61 -36.55 7.74
CA GLN A 883 4.92 -37.85 7.13
C GLN A 883 6.39 -37.97 6.72
N LEU A 884 6.93 -36.90 6.10
CA LEU A 884 8.35 -36.84 5.76
C LEU A 884 9.27 -36.98 6.99
N LEU A 885 8.89 -36.47 8.14
CA LEU A 885 9.61 -36.68 9.39
C LEU A 885 9.50 -38.11 9.88
N ILE A 886 8.33 -38.76 9.78
CA ILE A 886 8.12 -40.15 10.15
C ILE A 886 8.99 -41.07 9.27
N ASP A 887 9.06 -40.78 7.97
CA ASP A 887 9.83 -41.57 7.00
C ASP A 887 11.36 -41.52 7.27
N GLN A 888 11.83 -40.46 7.98
CA GLN A 888 13.23 -40.27 8.38
C GLN A 888 13.63 -41.08 9.63
N PHE A 889 12.67 -41.60 10.41
CA PHE A 889 12.96 -42.30 11.67
C PHE A 889 13.26 -43.77 11.41
#